data_36120e58e6ac88d32f4674777713ff93
#
_entry.id   36120e58e6ac88d32f4674777713ff93
#
_cell.length_a   1.000
_cell.length_b   1.000
_cell.length_c   1.000
_cell.angle_alpha   90.00
_cell.angle_beta   90.00
_cell.angle_gamma   90.00
#
_symmetry.space_group_name_H-M   'P 1'
#
loop_
_entity.id
_entity.type
_entity.pdbx_description
1 polymer ?
#
loop_
_entity_poly.entity_id
_entity_poly.type
_entity_poly.pdbx_seq_one_letter_code
_entity_poly.pdbx_strand_id
1 'polypeptide(L)'
;MKINKFYFLVLLLCCTIAQAQSVLNETVQKLKSPDGAYEFTFYQKEIKGTDKQMYYTLSFKGKPVVLESELGVLIENQTFESALAVPNDTCKVWGENLKFTGIQKNTVNENWKPVYGENASIRTNYNEMILSFRKGEAPKQVSSDGYDKNKSYFMNVIVRAYNEGVAVRYHFPEPTNGLFLHIVGEQTQFSMPEGTLAYYEPWAQGPYSLLPLKDWKGQSERPLTMRLTNGLTVAIAEAQMTDYARMKLSLNGAKPNTLQATLYGSVDVIPAYSTPWRVVMAADKAIDLIANNTIILNLNPENQIKDTSFIKPGKVIRVAKLTQADAKKCVDFAAERGLQYIHLDASWYGPEMKMSSDATTVSETKDFNMPELTAYAASKGIGVWVYVNQRALIQQLDILLPLYKKWGLKGIKFGFVQVGNQRWTTWMHEAVKKCADYGMMVDIHDEYRPTGFSRTYPNLMTQEGIRGNEEMPDANHNTTLPFTRFLAGPADYTIAYYSNKIQNTHAHQLALSVVYYSPIQFLYWYDQPSAYQGEPEIEFFDKVKTVWDETKILSGDVGQHITVARRSGSDWFVGAITNNQARKITIPTTFLEKGKKYMVKTFQDDETINTRTKVAVKEQIIKGGAVLPFDLKASGGVALIITEVKKK
;
A
#
# COMPACT_ATOMS: atom_id res chain seq x y z
N MET A 1 -51.24 -52.73 -25.31
CA MET A 1 -50.71 -51.55 -26.06
C MET A 1 -50.94 -50.29 -25.25
N LYS A 2 -50.27 -50.15 -24.10
CA LYS A 2 -50.30 -48.93 -23.23
C LYS A 2 -48.98 -48.72 -22.47
N ILE A 3 -47.83 -48.73 -23.20
CA ILE A 3 -46.50 -48.52 -22.55
C ILE A 3 -45.72 -47.37 -23.15
N ASN A 4 -46.14 -46.76 -24.28
CA ASN A 4 -45.30 -45.78 -25.01
C ASN A 4 -45.58 -44.27 -24.71
N LYS A 5 -46.50 -43.93 -23.80
CA LYS A 5 -46.74 -42.52 -23.49
C LYS A 5 -45.97 -41.99 -22.26
N PHE A 6 -45.48 -42.89 -21.42
CA PHE A 6 -44.76 -42.47 -20.19
C PHE A 6 -43.30 -42.13 -20.45
N TYR A 7 -42.65 -42.80 -21.38
CA TYR A 7 -41.25 -42.54 -21.76
C TYR A 7 -41.07 -41.22 -22.52
N PHE A 8 -42.08 -40.80 -23.28
CA PHE A 8 -42.00 -39.55 -24.04
C PHE A 8 -42.15 -38.33 -23.14
N LEU A 9 -42.90 -38.42 -22.04
CA LEU A 9 -43.06 -37.31 -21.09
C LEU A 9 -41.83 -37.12 -20.20
N VAL A 10 -41.13 -38.21 -19.85
CA VAL A 10 -39.87 -38.16 -19.09
C VAL A 10 -38.71 -37.60 -19.92
N LEU A 11 -38.64 -37.94 -21.23
CA LEU A 11 -37.64 -37.37 -22.13
C LEU A 11 -37.86 -35.85 -22.38
N LEU A 12 -39.13 -35.41 -22.50
CA LEU A 12 -39.43 -33.97 -22.64
C LEU A 12 -39.13 -33.21 -21.36
N LEU A 13 -39.36 -33.77 -20.18
CA LEU A 13 -39.01 -33.13 -18.91
C LEU A 13 -37.51 -33.06 -18.69
N CYS A 14 -36.77 -34.11 -19.08
CA CYS A 14 -35.31 -34.09 -19.03
C CYS A 14 -34.69 -33.07 -20.02
N CYS A 15 -35.24 -32.91 -21.22
CA CYS A 15 -34.78 -31.93 -22.19
C CYS A 15 -35.09 -30.48 -21.74
N THR A 16 -36.24 -30.23 -21.10
CA THR A 16 -36.57 -28.90 -20.57
C THR A 16 -35.73 -28.52 -19.35
N ILE A 17 -35.40 -29.48 -18.48
CA ILE A 17 -34.51 -29.26 -17.33
C ILE A 17 -33.06 -29.03 -17.84
N ALA A 18 -32.59 -29.76 -18.85
CA ALA A 18 -31.29 -29.55 -19.45
C ALA A 18 -31.16 -28.18 -20.16
N GLN A 19 -32.23 -27.75 -20.86
CA GLN A 19 -32.26 -26.39 -21.45
C GLN A 19 -32.36 -25.28 -20.41
N ALA A 20 -33.14 -25.45 -19.35
CA ALA A 20 -33.19 -24.51 -18.24
C ALA A 20 -31.84 -24.41 -17.51
N GLN A 21 -31.13 -25.53 -17.36
CA GLN A 21 -29.80 -25.58 -16.75
C GLN A 21 -28.72 -24.99 -17.66
N SER A 22 -28.87 -25.11 -18.99
CA SER A 22 -27.96 -24.49 -19.95
C SER A 22 -28.12 -22.95 -20.03
N VAL A 23 -29.32 -22.43 -19.92
CA VAL A 23 -29.62 -20.99 -19.89
C VAL A 23 -29.15 -20.34 -18.57
N LEU A 24 -29.20 -21.07 -17.44
CA LEU A 24 -28.63 -20.60 -16.17
C LEU A 24 -27.10 -20.61 -16.17
N ASN A 25 -26.45 -21.44 -16.96
CA ASN A 25 -24.97 -21.53 -17.02
C ASN A 25 -24.30 -20.48 -17.91
N GLU A 26 -25.01 -19.79 -18.79
CA GLU A 26 -24.42 -18.77 -19.67
C GLU A 26 -24.00 -17.47 -18.94
N THR A 27 -24.47 -17.22 -17.74
CA THR A 27 -24.16 -16.01 -16.96
C THR A 27 -23.12 -16.22 -15.86
N VAL A 28 -22.78 -17.46 -15.49
CA VAL A 28 -21.80 -17.74 -14.43
C VAL A 28 -20.41 -17.88 -15.03
N GLN A 29 -19.50 -17.01 -14.62
CA GLN A 29 -18.10 -17.03 -15.08
C GLN A 29 -17.15 -17.23 -13.90
N LYS A 30 -16.16 -18.11 -14.09
CA LYS A 30 -15.17 -18.44 -13.06
C LYS A 30 -13.75 -18.11 -13.53
N LEU A 31 -12.97 -17.61 -12.58
CA LEU A 31 -11.55 -17.36 -12.73
C LEU A 31 -10.79 -17.93 -11.53
N LYS A 32 -9.75 -18.70 -11.78
CA LYS A 32 -8.83 -19.21 -10.74
C LYS A 32 -7.48 -18.51 -10.83
N SER A 33 -6.79 -18.39 -9.68
CA SER A 33 -5.36 -18.06 -9.67
C SER A 33 -4.53 -19.14 -10.39
N PRO A 34 -3.30 -18.83 -10.83
CA PRO A 34 -2.44 -19.80 -11.51
C PRO A 34 -2.16 -21.07 -10.69
N ASP A 35 -2.07 -20.96 -9.37
CA ASP A 35 -1.92 -22.09 -8.44
C ASP A 35 -3.25 -22.77 -8.06
N GLY A 36 -4.38 -22.22 -8.51
CA GLY A 36 -5.73 -22.70 -8.21
C GLY A 36 -6.23 -22.40 -6.79
N ALA A 37 -5.46 -21.69 -5.97
CA ALA A 37 -5.84 -21.40 -4.58
C ALA A 37 -7.06 -20.46 -4.47
N TYR A 38 -7.12 -19.42 -5.30
CA TYR A 38 -8.27 -18.53 -5.38
C TYR A 38 -9.25 -18.97 -6.47
N GLU A 39 -10.55 -18.88 -6.19
CA GLU A 39 -11.60 -18.97 -7.19
C GLU A 39 -12.56 -17.78 -7.03
N PHE A 40 -12.60 -16.93 -8.05
CA PHE A 40 -13.56 -15.85 -8.22
C PHE A 40 -14.71 -16.34 -9.10
N THR A 41 -15.95 -16.17 -8.64
CA THR A 41 -17.14 -16.52 -9.42
C THR A 41 -17.99 -15.27 -9.63
N PHE A 42 -18.20 -14.90 -10.88
CA PHE A 42 -19.09 -13.82 -11.31
C PHE A 42 -20.43 -14.39 -11.80
N TYR A 43 -21.52 -13.68 -11.54
CA TYR A 43 -22.84 -13.99 -12.12
C TYR A 43 -23.77 -12.78 -12.09
N GLN A 44 -24.81 -12.82 -12.92
CA GLN A 44 -25.90 -11.89 -12.87
C GLN A 44 -27.15 -12.59 -12.31
N LYS A 45 -27.90 -11.91 -11.45
CA LYS A 45 -29.10 -12.43 -10.79
C LYS A 45 -30.24 -11.42 -10.97
N GLU A 46 -31.42 -11.93 -11.23
CA GLU A 46 -32.63 -11.11 -11.32
C GLU A 46 -33.03 -10.59 -9.95
N ILE A 47 -33.35 -9.29 -9.90
CA ILE A 47 -33.93 -8.61 -8.75
C ILE A 47 -35.34 -8.21 -9.16
N LYS A 48 -36.34 -8.47 -8.32
CA LYS A 48 -37.75 -8.04 -8.46
C LYS A 48 -38.19 -7.63 -9.88
N GLY A 49 -38.52 -8.61 -10.69
CA GLY A 49 -39.34 -8.44 -11.86
C GLY A 49 -38.64 -8.38 -13.22
N THR A 50 -37.48 -7.83 -13.42
CA THR A 50 -36.75 -7.82 -14.72
C THR A 50 -35.29 -7.38 -14.64
N ASP A 51 -34.88 -6.75 -13.57
CA ASP A 51 -33.56 -6.14 -13.47
C ASP A 51 -32.51 -7.18 -13.05
N LYS A 52 -31.41 -7.26 -13.81
CA LYS A 52 -30.28 -8.14 -13.47
C LYS A 52 -29.19 -7.31 -12.80
N GLN A 53 -28.79 -7.72 -11.60
CA GLN A 53 -27.69 -7.15 -10.84
C GLN A 53 -26.45 -8.03 -10.94
N MET A 54 -25.26 -7.43 -10.99
CA MET A 54 -23.97 -8.13 -10.96
C MET A 54 -23.60 -8.55 -9.54
N TYR A 55 -23.21 -9.80 -9.39
CA TYR A 55 -22.74 -10.39 -8.13
C TYR A 55 -21.44 -11.16 -8.33
N TYR A 56 -20.72 -11.31 -7.24
CA TYR A 56 -19.56 -12.20 -7.19
C TYR A 56 -19.45 -12.91 -5.83
N THR A 57 -18.67 -13.97 -5.82
CA THR A 57 -18.13 -14.62 -4.63
C THR A 57 -16.65 -14.88 -4.80
N LEU A 58 -15.92 -14.99 -3.68
CA LEU A 58 -14.51 -15.32 -3.66
C LEU A 58 -14.23 -16.39 -2.62
N SER A 59 -13.48 -17.44 -3.02
CA SER A 59 -12.96 -18.46 -2.12
C SER A 59 -11.45 -18.57 -2.21
N PHE A 60 -10.83 -19.04 -1.12
CA PHE A 60 -9.41 -19.36 -1.04
C PHE A 60 -9.22 -20.77 -0.48
N LYS A 61 -8.58 -21.65 -1.25
CA LYS A 61 -8.43 -23.08 -0.93
C LYS A 61 -9.76 -23.75 -0.54
N GLY A 62 -10.83 -23.41 -1.27
CA GLY A 62 -12.18 -23.90 -1.04
C GLY A 62 -12.92 -23.28 0.16
N LYS A 63 -12.29 -22.44 0.97
CA LYS A 63 -12.94 -21.72 2.07
C LYS A 63 -13.52 -20.39 1.57
N PRO A 64 -14.74 -19.99 1.97
CA PRO A 64 -15.31 -18.70 1.59
C PRO A 64 -14.49 -17.54 2.18
N VAL A 65 -14.20 -16.55 1.34
CA VAL A 65 -13.52 -15.29 1.71
C VAL A 65 -14.49 -14.13 1.63
N VAL A 66 -15.13 -13.96 0.45
CA VAL A 66 -16.20 -13.00 0.24
C VAL A 66 -17.44 -13.78 -0.19
N LEU A 67 -18.52 -13.61 0.55
CA LEU A 67 -19.83 -14.19 0.24
C LEU A 67 -20.48 -13.39 -0.90
N GLU A 68 -21.72 -13.76 -1.29
CA GLU A 68 -22.44 -13.05 -2.36
C GLU A 68 -22.43 -11.54 -2.14
N SER A 69 -21.78 -10.82 -3.05
CA SER A 69 -21.55 -9.38 -2.98
C SER A 69 -21.83 -8.71 -4.31
N GLU A 70 -22.36 -7.50 -4.27
CA GLU A 70 -22.67 -6.71 -5.46
C GLU A 70 -21.43 -6.07 -6.06
N LEU A 71 -21.46 -5.90 -7.39
CA LEU A 71 -20.55 -5.07 -8.16
C LEU A 71 -21.33 -3.99 -8.89
N GLY A 72 -20.73 -2.80 -9.03
CA GLY A 72 -21.30 -1.70 -9.78
C GLY A 72 -20.74 -0.35 -9.41
N VAL A 73 -21.05 0.65 -10.20
CA VAL A 73 -20.74 2.06 -9.99
C VAL A 73 -22.01 2.89 -10.05
N LEU A 74 -22.04 4.00 -9.34
CA LEU A 74 -23.11 4.99 -9.39
C LEU A 74 -22.68 6.14 -10.28
N ILE A 75 -23.40 6.37 -11.38
CA ILE A 75 -23.09 7.41 -12.37
C ILE A 75 -24.27 8.36 -12.48
N GLU A 76 -23.98 9.65 -12.47
CA GLU A 76 -24.95 10.73 -12.53
C GLU A 76 -24.60 11.72 -13.66
N ASN A 77 -25.04 11.45 -14.89
CA ASN A 77 -24.69 12.25 -16.06
C ASN A 77 -25.80 13.25 -16.52
N GLN A 78 -26.88 13.34 -15.78
CA GLN A 78 -28.07 14.07 -16.22
C GLN A 78 -27.81 15.53 -16.65
N THR A 79 -26.92 16.22 -15.96
CA THR A 79 -26.60 17.62 -16.27
C THR A 79 -25.94 17.76 -17.64
N PHE A 80 -24.98 16.89 -17.94
CA PHE A 80 -24.28 16.92 -19.24
C PHE A 80 -25.18 16.46 -20.39
N GLU A 81 -25.92 15.37 -20.15
CA GLU A 81 -26.86 14.83 -21.14
C GLU A 81 -27.93 15.87 -21.52
N SER A 82 -28.50 16.58 -20.55
CA SER A 82 -29.46 17.64 -20.78
C SER A 82 -28.87 18.82 -21.58
N ALA A 83 -27.66 19.26 -21.23
CA ALA A 83 -26.99 20.36 -21.93
C ALA A 83 -26.66 20.03 -23.39
N LEU A 84 -26.43 18.76 -23.71
CA LEU A 84 -26.14 18.28 -25.06
C LEU A 84 -27.39 17.79 -25.82
N ALA A 85 -28.60 18.00 -25.27
CA ALA A 85 -29.85 17.48 -25.78
C ALA A 85 -29.88 15.95 -25.98
N VAL A 86 -29.07 15.23 -25.24
CA VAL A 86 -29.05 13.75 -25.17
C VAL A 86 -30.17 13.31 -24.22
N PRO A 87 -30.97 12.31 -24.56
CA PRO A 87 -32.01 11.82 -23.67
C PRO A 87 -31.40 11.28 -22.37
N ASN A 88 -31.93 11.67 -21.22
CA ASN A 88 -31.40 11.28 -19.90
C ASN A 88 -31.52 9.77 -19.64
N ASP A 89 -30.47 9.17 -19.15
CA ASP A 89 -30.54 7.86 -18.52
C ASP A 89 -30.98 8.02 -17.05
N THR A 90 -32.13 7.46 -16.71
CA THR A 90 -32.69 7.52 -15.36
C THR A 90 -32.10 6.48 -14.42
N CYS A 91 -31.40 5.45 -14.93
CA CYS A 91 -30.76 4.44 -14.11
C CYS A 91 -29.35 4.85 -13.75
N LYS A 92 -29.15 5.30 -12.49
CA LYS A 92 -27.86 5.72 -11.97
C LYS A 92 -26.94 4.55 -11.63
N VAL A 93 -27.47 3.35 -11.47
CA VAL A 93 -26.73 2.16 -11.04
C VAL A 93 -26.19 1.41 -12.25
N TRP A 94 -24.87 1.49 -12.44
CA TRP A 94 -24.19 0.69 -13.46
C TRP A 94 -23.67 -0.62 -12.84
N GLY A 95 -24.52 -1.43 -12.43
CA GLY A 95 -24.45 -2.79 -11.93
C GLY A 95 -25.74 -3.49 -12.25
N GLU A 96 -26.79 -2.70 -12.55
CA GLU A 96 -28.13 -3.16 -12.90
C GLU A 96 -28.40 -3.00 -14.41
N ASN A 97 -29.16 -3.94 -14.96
CA ASN A 97 -29.63 -3.93 -16.35
C ASN A 97 -28.52 -3.87 -17.42
N LEU A 98 -27.33 -4.32 -17.08
CA LEU A 98 -26.25 -4.46 -18.03
C LEU A 98 -26.38 -5.79 -18.79
N LYS A 99 -26.41 -5.70 -20.12
CA LYS A 99 -26.42 -6.87 -20.99
C LYS A 99 -25.01 -7.39 -21.16
N PHE A 100 -24.74 -8.62 -20.76
CA PHE A 100 -23.48 -9.29 -21.03
C PHE A 100 -23.28 -9.47 -22.54
N THR A 101 -22.11 -9.05 -23.05
CA THR A 101 -21.80 -9.05 -24.50
C THR A 101 -20.60 -9.90 -24.86
N GLY A 102 -19.74 -10.25 -23.90
CA GLY A 102 -18.58 -11.08 -24.18
C GLY A 102 -17.66 -11.27 -23.01
N ILE A 103 -16.71 -12.17 -23.18
CA ILE A 103 -15.66 -12.50 -22.23
C ILE A 103 -14.34 -12.69 -22.95
N GLN A 104 -13.27 -12.17 -22.36
CA GLN A 104 -11.88 -12.46 -22.76
C GLN A 104 -11.13 -13.01 -21.56
N LYS A 105 -10.21 -13.94 -21.78
CA LYS A 105 -9.33 -14.51 -20.76
C LYS A 105 -7.89 -14.44 -21.21
N ASN A 106 -7.01 -13.98 -20.32
CA ASN A 106 -5.58 -13.86 -20.54
C ASN A 106 -4.81 -14.48 -19.37
N THR A 107 -3.55 -14.81 -19.60
CA THR A 107 -2.61 -15.27 -18.57
C THR A 107 -1.29 -14.51 -18.72
N VAL A 108 -0.75 -14.03 -17.63
CA VAL A 108 0.55 -13.36 -17.59
C VAL A 108 1.44 -14.05 -16.56
N ASN A 109 2.70 -14.30 -16.93
CA ASN A 109 3.71 -14.87 -16.05
C ASN A 109 5.09 -14.33 -16.43
N GLU A 110 5.54 -13.31 -15.72
CA GLU A 110 6.79 -12.61 -15.98
C GLU A 110 7.48 -12.19 -14.69
N ASN A 111 8.75 -11.82 -14.79
CA ASN A 111 9.50 -11.21 -13.67
C ASN A 111 9.99 -9.83 -14.10
N TRP A 112 9.97 -8.89 -13.16
CA TRP A 112 10.53 -7.57 -13.35
C TRP A 112 11.41 -7.16 -12.19
N LYS A 113 12.29 -6.17 -12.41
CA LYS A 113 13.19 -5.66 -11.39
C LYS A 113 12.74 -4.26 -10.97
N PRO A 114 12.41 -4.03 -9.70
CA PRO A 114 12.14 -2.69 -9.21
C PRO A 114 13.43 -1.85 -9.17
N VAL A 115 13.30 -0.52 -9.25
CA VAL A 115 14.43 0.41 -9.07
C VAL A 115 15.02 0.26 -7.66
N TYR A 116 14.19 -0.01 -6.69
CA TYR A 116 14.50 -0.40 -5.30
C TYR A 116 13.33 -1.21 -4.74
N GLY A 117 13.52 -1.91 -3.64
CA GLY A 117 12.40 -2.67 -3.07
C GLY A 117 12.78 -3.54 -1.87
N GLU A 118 11.83 -4.37 -1.51
CA GLU A 118 11.98 -5.44 -0.51
C GLU A 118 12.58 -6.72 -1.11
N ASN A 119 12.60 -6.80 -2.45
CA ASN A 119 13.15 -7.92 -3.22
C ASN A 119 13.78 -7.39 -4.52
N ALA A 120 14.88 -7.98 -4.96
CA ALA A 120 15.58 -7.61 -6.19
C ALA A 120 14.82 -7.98 -7.47
N SER A 121 13.84 -8.87 -7.36
CA SER A 121 12.97 -9.31 -8.46
C SER A 121 11.57 -9.60 -7.95
N ILE A 122 10.57 -9.18 -8.68
CA ILE A 122 9.15 -9.40 -8.39
C ILE A 122 8.54 -10.20 -9.53
N ARG A 123 7.78 -11.24 -9.18
CA ARG A 123 7.03 -12.03 -10.15
C ARG A 123 5.64 -11.43 -10.32
N THR A 124 5.22 -11.27 -11.56
CA THR A 124 3.85 -10.97 -11.96
C THR A 124 3.25 -12.24 -12.56
N ASN A 125 2.33 -12.89 -11.86
CA ASN A 125 1.73 -14.15 -12.31
C ASN A 125 0.24 -14.18 -12.00
N TYR A 126 -0.59 -14.00 -13.03
CA TYR A 126 -2.05 -13.96 -12.86
C TYR A 126 -2.79 -14.51 -14.07
N ASN A 127 -4.03 -14.95 -13.83
CA ASN A 127 -5.04 -15.12 -14.84
C ASN A 127 -5.98 -13.90 -14.82
N GLU A 128 -6.39 -13.44 -16.00
CA GLU A 128 -7.27 -12.28 -16.17
C GLU A 128 -8.56 -12.71 -16.88
N MET A 129 -9.67 -12.10 -16.45
CA MET A 129 -10.97 -12.22 -17.07
C MET A 129 -11.53 -10.82 -17.30
N ILE A 130 -11.89 -10.50 -18.53
CA ILE A 130 -12.54 -9.26 -18.94
C ILE A 130 -13.97 -9.59 -19.34
N LEU A 131 -14.92 -9.15 -18.54
CA LEU A 131 -16.36 -9.31 -18.77
C LEU A 131 -16.89 -8.02 -19.40
N SER A 132 -17.42 -8.09 -20.62
CA SER A 132 -17.91 -6.93 -21.36
C SER A 132 -19.41 -6.83 -21.25
N PHE A 133 -19.89 -5.62 -20.98
CA PHE A 133 -21.29 -5.30 -20.80
C PHE A 133 -21.70 -4.09 -21.64
N ARG A 134 -22.97 -4.07 -22.00
CA ARG A 134 -23.64 -2.93 -22.62
C ARG A 134 -24.87 -2.54 -21.81
N LYS A 135 -25.02 -1.25 -21.56
CA LYS A 135 -26.22 -0.62 -21.04
C LYS A 135 -26.98 0.02 -22.20
N GLY A 136 -28.29 -0.08 -22.19
CA GLY A 136 -29.13 0.41 -23.27
C GLY A 136 -29.23 -0.52 -24.49
N GLU A 137 -29.80 -0.03 -25.57
CA GLU A 137 -30.00 -0.80 -26.81
C GLU A 137 -28.71 -0.97 -27.61
N ALA A 138 -28.69 -1.93 -28.55
CA ALA A 138 -27.58 -2.04 -29.49
C ALA A 138 -27.58 -0.83 -30.44
N PRO A 139 -26.38 -0.26 -30.71
CA PRO A 139 -26.27 0.83 -31.65
C PRO A 139 -26.81 0.37 -33.02
N LYS A 140 -27.84 1.08 -33.52
CA LYS A 140 -28.47 0.77 -34.83
C LYS A 140 -27.76 1.51 -35.96
N GLN A 141 -27.15 2.65 -35.67
CA GLN A 141 -26.44 3.46 -36.65
C GLN A 141 -25.55 4.48 -35.93
N VAL A 142 -24.28 4.48 -36.27
CA VAL A 142 -23.32 5.50 -35.83
C VAL A 142 -23.43 6.67 -36.83
N SER A 143 -23.64 7.88 -36.35
CA SER A 143 -23.59 9.08 -37.18
C SER A 143 -22.19 9.31 -37.74
N SER A 144 -22.04 10.07 -38.81
CA SER A 144 -20.75 10.35 -39.46
C SER A 144 -19.70 11.01 -38.54
N ASP A 145 -20.18 11.62 -37.45
CA ASP A 145 -19.38 12.23 -36.39
C ASP A 145 -19.08 11.27 -35.20
N GLY A 146 -19.44 9.99 -35.32
CA GLY A 146 -19.20 8.97 -34.28
C GLY A 146 -20.20 8.98 -33.13
N TYR A 147 -21.25 9.78 -33.19
CA TYR A 147 -22.22 9.97 -32.12
C TYR A 147 -23.34 8.93 -32.17
N ASP A 148 -23.52 8.14 -31.11
CA ASP A 148 -24.63 7.19 -30.98
C ASP A 148 -25.84 7.81 -30.26
N LYS A 149 -26.86 8.17 -31.03
CA LYS A 149 -28.11 8.72 -30.50
C LYS A 149 -28.93 7.70 -29.69
N ASN A 150 -28.60 6.42 -29.75
CA ASN A 150 -29.39 5.36 -29.11
C ASN A 150 -28.95 5.02 -27.67
N LYS A 151 -28.07 5.82 -27.06
CA LYS A 151 -27.63 5.63 -25.67
C LYS A 151 -27.08 4.23 -25.33
N SER A 152 -26.18 3.74 -26.16
CA SER A 152 -25.41 2.56 -25.82
C SER A 152 -24.17 2.94 -25.02
N TYR A 153 -24.09 2.42 -23.81
CA TYR A 153 -22.92 2.60 -22.94
C TYR A 153 -22.25 1.26 -22.74
N PHE A 154 -20.91 1.26 -22.70
CA PHE A 154 -20.13 0.05 -22.48
C PHE A 154 -19.36 0.14 -21.17
N MET A 155 -19.30 -0.97 -20.47
CA MET A 155 -18.48 -1.14 -19.28
C MET A 155 -17.90 -2.54 -19.26
N ASN A 156 -16.64 -2.66 -18.89
CA ASN A 156 -15.99 -3.93 -18.62
C ASN A 156 -15.76 -4.08 -17.11
N VAL A 157 -15.99 -5.27 -16.60
CA VAL A 157 -15.49 -5.69 -15.29
C VAL A 157 -14.23 -6.51 -15.55
N ILE A 158 -13.08 -6.01 -15.08
CA ILE A 158 -11.79 -6.67 -15.24
C ILE A 158 -11.41 -7.31 -13.91
N VAL A 159 -11.14 -8.62 -13.94
CA VAL A 159 -10.74 -9.41 -12.78
C VAL A 159 -9.37 -10.01 -13.03
N ARG A 160 -8.43 -9.82 -12.10
CA ARG A 160 -7.14 -10.49 -12.08
C ARG A 160 -7.02 -11.36 -10.85
N ALA A 161 -6.77 -12.64 -11.04
CA ALA A 161 -6.50 -13.59 -9.96
C ALA A 161 -5.01 -13.94 -9.97
N TYR A 162 -4.30 -13.40 -8.97
CA TYR A 162 -2.90 -13.71 -8.65
C TYR A 162 -2.84 -14.83 -7.61
N ASN A 163 -1.68 -15.43 -7.41
CA ASN A 163 -1.46 -16.32 -6.27
C ASN A 163 -1.49 -15.57 -4.93
N GLU A 164 -1.23 -14.27 -4.95
CA GLU A 164 -1.21 -13.35 -3.81
C GLU A 164 -2.58 -12.79 -3.44
N GLY A 165 -3.54 -12.82 -4.38
CA GLY A 165 -4.88 -12.23 -4.16
C GLY A 165 -5.68 -12.05 -5.44
N VAL A 166 -6.87 -11.49 -5.30
CA VAL A 166 -7.75 -11.17 -6.44
C VAL A 166 -8.04 -9.68 -6.46
N ALA A 167 -7.99 -9.10 -7.66
CA ALA A 167 -8.27 -7.69 -7.90
C ALA A 167 -9.39 -7.51 -8.93
N VAL A 168 -10.29 -6.57 -8.68
CA VAL A 168 -11.41 -6.21 -9.56
C VAL A 168 -11.42 -4.72 -9.81
N ARG A 169 -11.72 -4.29 -11.05
CA ARG A 169 -11.98 -2.90 -11.41
C ARG A 169 -13.00 -2.78 -12.53
N TYR A 170 -13.51 -1.58 -12.71
CA TYR A 170 -14.34 -1.21 -13.85
C TYR A 170 -13.50 -0.49 -14.89
N HIS A 171 -13.80 -0.75 -16.16
CA HIS A 171 -13.20 -0.06 -17.29
C HIS A 171 -14.30 0.41 -18.24
N PHE A 172 -14.25 1.68 -18.58
CA PHE A 172 -15.13 2.32 -19.54
C PHE A 172 -14.34 2.46 -20.83
N PRO A 173 -14.60 1.61 -21.86
CA PRO A 173 -13.86 1.67 -23.12
C PRO A 173 -14.24 2.91 -23.93
N GLU A 174 -13.35 3.31 -24.83
CA GLU A 174 -13.66 4.31 -25.85
C GLU A 174 -14.57 3.71 -26.92
N PRO A 175 -15.38 4.45 -27.61
CA PRO A 175 -16.21 5.56 -27.19
C PRO A 175 -17.66 5.14 -27.16
N THR A 176 -18.26 5.29 -26.09
CA THR A 176 -19.68 5.37 -26.13
C THR A 176 -20.09 6.80 -25.91
N ASN A 177 -20.50 7.46 -26.96
CA ASN A 177 -21.02 8.83 -26.97
C ASN A 177 -20.03 9.95 -26.59
N GLY A 178 -18.73 9.69 -26.38
CA GLY A 178 -17.72 10.70 -26.11
C GLY A 178 -17.99 11.57 -24.86
N LEU A 179 -18.83 11.10 -23.95
CA LEU A 179 -19.30 11.87 -22.82
C LEU A 179 -18.43 11.68 -21.58
N PHE A 180 -18.43 12.70 -20.75
CA PHE A 180 -17.89 12.63 -19.40
C PHE A 180 -18.74 11.68 -18.53
N LEU A 181 -18.09 10.92 -17.67
CA LEU A 181 -18.77 10.13 -16.65
C LEU A 181 -18.58 10.81 -15.30
N HIS A 182 -19.69 11.18 -14.66
CA HIS A 182 -19.72 11.66 -13.28
C HIS A 182 -20.03 10.51 -12.34
N ILE A 183 -18.98 9.90 -11.77
CA ILE A 183 -19.09 8.77 -10.83
C ILE A 183 -19.33 9.34 -9.44
N VAL A 184 -20.50 9.11 -8.87
CA VAL A 184 -20.86 9.60 -7.52
C VAL A 184 -20.61 8.57 -6.42
N GLY A 185 -20.27 7.33 -6.76
CA GLY A 185 -19.95 6.28 -5.80
C GLY A 185 -19.74 4.92 -6.43
N GLU A 186 -19.46 3.92 -5.60
CA GLU A 186 -19.36 2.52 -6.00
C GLU A 186 -20.33 1.66 -5.18
N GLN A 187 -20.87 0.63 -5.82
CA GLN A 187 -21.64 -0.44 -5.16
C GLN A 187 -20.78 -1.69 -4.94
N THR A 188 -19.47 -1.57 -5.05
CA THR A 188 -18.54 -2.68 -4.78
C THR A 188 -18.64 -3.07 -3.32
N GLN A 189 -19.18 -4.24 -3.07
CA GLN A 189 -19.42 -4.80 -1.73
C GLN A 189 -18.45 -5.95 -1.43
N PHE A 190 -18.28 -6.20 -0.13
CA PHE A 190 -17.51 -7.34 0.41
C PHE A 190 -18.30 -7.91 1.59
N SER A 191 -19.17 -8.89 1.32
CA SER A 191 -19.96 -9.58 2.35
C SER A 191 -19.08 -10.62 3.04
N MET A 192 -18.81 -10.42 4.31
CA MET A 192 -17.91 -11.27 5.08
C MET A 192 -18.68 -12.34 5.86
N PRO A 193 -18.06 -13.50 6.12
CA PRO A 193 -18.62 -14.50 7.02
C PRO A 193 -18.99 -13.91 8.38
N GLU A 194 -20.08 -14.41 8.97
CA GLU A 194 -20.51 -13.98 10.30
C GLU A 194 -19.42 -14.23 11.35
N GLY A 195 -19.30 -13.33 12.33
CA GLY A 195 -18.28 -13.38 13.37
C GLY A 195 -16.90 -12.88 12.93
N THR A 196 -16.77 -12.32 11.72
CA THR A 196 -15.53 -11.69 11.27
C THR A 196 -15.12 -10.53 12.19
N LEU A 197 -13.84 -10.53 12.61
CA LEU A 197 -13.20 -9.45 13.37
C LEU A 197 -12.32 -8.63 12.45
N ALA A 198 -12.39 -7.29 12.53
CA ALA A 198 -11.60 -6.38 11.72
C ALA A 198 -10.64 -5.54 12.58
N TYR A 199 -9.43 -5.34 12.12
CA TYR A 199 -8.50 -4.35 12.66
C TYR A 199 -8.91 -2.98 12.13
N TYR A 200 -9.91 -2.41 12.79
CA TYR A 200 -10.55 -1.14 12.45
C TYR A 200 -9.62 0.06 12.73
N GLU A 201 -9.54 0.98 11.80
CA GLU A 201 -8.76 2.22 11.90
C GLU A 201 -9.54 3.37 11.25
N PRO A 202 -10.03 4.34 12.03
CA PRO A 202 -10.97 5.37 11.53
C PRO A 202 -10.34 6.44 10.63
N TRP A 203 -9.03 6.70 10.76
CA TRP A 203 -8.23 7.61 9.91
C TRP A 203 -6.79 7.11 9.81
N ALA A 204 -6.05 7.55 8.78
CA ALA A 204 -4.79 6.94 8.37
C ALA A 204 -3.65 6.99 9.40
N GLN A 205 -3.71 7.88 10.39
CA GLN A 205 -2.80 7.96 11.53
C GLN A 205 -3.48 7.57 12.84
N GLY A 206 -4.63 6.89 12.74
CA GLY A 206 -5.44 6.48 13.88
C GLY A 206 -4.91 5.25 14.61
N PRO A 207 -5.42 5.00 15.81
CA PRO A 207 -5.16 3.75 16.50
C PRO A 207 -5.97 2.60 15.89
N TYR A 208 -5.39 1.41 15.87
CA TYR A 208 -6.10 0.18 15.51
C TYR A 208 -6.90 -0.38 16.68
N SER A 209 -8.10 -0.90 16.37
CA SER A 209 -8.94 -1.65 17.31
C SER A 209 -9.43 -2.92 16.65
N LEU A 210 -9.30 -4.06 17.32
CA LEU A 210 -9.86 -5.32 16.83
C LEU A 210 -11.32 -5.42 17.25
N LEU A 211 -12.24 -5.24 16.30
CA LEU A 211 -13.69 -5.18 16.54
C LEU A 211 -14.46 -6.15 15.64
N PRO A 212 -15.57 -6.73 16.13
CA PRO A 212 -16.57 -7.34 15.27
C PRO A 212 -17.12 -6.30 14.28
N LEU A 213 -17.41 -6.70 13.04
CA LEU A 213 -17.92 -5.77 12.02
C LEU A 213 -19.18 -5.02 12.49
N LYS A 214 -20.06 -5.66 13.27
CA LYS A 214 -21.29 -5.06 13.79
C LYS A 214 -21.05 -3.91 14.80
N ASP A 215 -19.85 -3.85 15.40
CA ASP A 215 -19.57 -2.96 16.53
C ASP A 215 -18.81 -1.69 16.10
N TRP A 216 -18.32 -1.62 14.85
CA TRP A 216 -17.65 -0.42 14.40
C TRP A 216 -18.65 0.65 13.92
N LYS A 217 -18.20 1.91 13.94
CA LYS A 217 -18.99 3.06 13.50
C LYS A 217 -18.22 3.88 12.45
N GLY A 218 -18.97 4.38 11.46
CA GLY A 218 -18.38 5.20 10.41
C GLY A 218 -17.60 4.38 9.40
N GLN A 219 -16.38 4.79 9.09
CA GLN A 219 -15.56 4.25 8.03
C GLN A 219 -14.20 3.78 8.55
N SER A 220 -13.65 2.75 7.95
CA SER A 220 -12.29 2.29 8.21
C SER A 220 -11.37 2.57 7.03
N GLU A 221 -10.11 2.85 7.33
CA GLU A 221 -9.04 2.94 6.33
C GLU A 221 -8.73 1.57 5.71
N ARG A 222 -8.02 1.62 4.57
CA ARG A 222 -7.44 0.46 3.91
C ARG A 222 -5.89 0.53 3.98
N PRO A 223 -5.17 -0.60 3.92
CA PRO A 223 -5.67 -1.97 3.93
C PRO A 223 -6.42 -2.31 5.20
N LEU A 224 -7.57 -2.97 5.07
CA LEU A 224 -8.35 -3.46 6.20
C LEU A 224 -8.08 -4.95 6.39
N THR A 225 -7.38 -5.29 7.45
CA THR A 225 -7.09 -6.68 7.80
C THR A 225 -8.17 -7.24 8.73
N MET A 226 -8.57 -8.47 8.47
CA MET A 226 -9.68 -9.16 9.17
C MET A 226 -9.31 -10.60 9.51
N ARG A 227 -9.87 -11.10 10.60
CA ARG A 227 -9.83 -12.52 10.98
C ARG A 227 -11.21 -13.13 10.74
N LEU A 228 -11.27 -14.14 9.89
CA LEU A 228 -12.50 -14.87 9.59
C LEU A 228 -12.66 -16.07 10.54
N THR A 229 -13.91 -16.45 10.81
CA THR A 229 -14.25 -17.59 11.67
C THR A 229 -13.79 -18.95 11.11
N ASN A 230 -13.53 -19.05 9.80
CA ASN A 230 -12.98 -20.25 9.15
C ASN A 230 -11.44 -20.35 9.25
N GLY A 231 -10.79 -19.47 10.02
CA GLY A 231 -9.35 -19.45 10.30
C GLY A 231 -8.50 -18.67 9.29
N LEU A 232 -9.09 -18.08 8.25
CA LEU A 232 -8.35 -17.23 7.32
C LEU A 232 -8.09 -15.83 7.90
N THR A 233 -6.94 -15.26 7.54
CA THR A 233 -6.68 -13.82 7.66
C THR A 233 -6.83 -13.21 6.26
N VAL A 234 -7.60 -12.13 6.16
CA VAL A 234 -7.96 -11.48 4.89
C VAL A 234 -7.63 -10.00 4.96
N ALA A 235 -7.19 -9.41 3.85
CA ALA A 235 -7.03 -7.97 3.76
C ALA A 235 -7.74 -7.42 2.51
N ILE A 236 -8.46 -6.31 2.68
CA ILE A 236 -9.04 -5.53 1.56
C ILE A 236 -8.19 -4.29 1.36
N ALA A 237 -7.72 -4.09 0.14
CA ALA A 237 -6.83 -2.99 -0.24
C ALA A 237 -7.27 -2.32 -1.54
N GLU A 238 -6.55 -1.28 -1.93
CA GLU A 238 -6.72 -0.51 -3.15
C GLU A 238 -5.38 -0.40 -3.88
N ALA A 239 -5.39 -0.52 -5.20
CA ALA A 239 -4.19 -0.33 -6.01
C ALA A 239 -4.47 0.54 -7.24
N GLN A 240 -3.42 1.18 -7.77
CA GLN A 240 -3.49 2.07 -8.93
C GLN A 240 -4.58 3.18 -8.77
N MET A 241 -4.63 3.80 -7.60
CA MET A 241 -5.55 4.92 -7.35
C MET A 241 -4.94 6.19 -7.96
N THR A 242 -5.17 6.38 -9.25
CA THR A 242 -4.66 7.49 -10.07
C THR A 242 -5.82 8.21 -10.71
N ASP A 243 -5.87 9.54 -10.58
CA ASP A 243 -6.96 10.39 -11.07
C ASP A 243 -8.36 9.91 -10.63
N TYR A 244 -8.47 9.58 -9.37
CA TYR A 244 -9.68 9.04 -8.75
C TYR A 244 -9.80 9.47 -7.29
N ALA A 245 -10.97 9.28 -6.68
CA ALA A 245 -11.16 9.44 -5.24
C ALA A 245 -10.76 8.16 -4.49
N ARG A 246 -10.01 8.31 -3.39
CA ARG A 246 -9.62 7.17 -2.57
C ARG A 246 -10.83 6.50 -1.92
N MET A 247 -10.72 5.22 -1.69
CA MET A 247 -11.72 4.41 -1.00
C MET A 247 -11.48 4.41 0.51
N LYS A 248 -12.56 4.49 1.30
CA LYS A 248 -12.69 3.91 2.64
C LYS A 248 -13.69 2.76 2.61
N LEU A 249 -13.76 2.00 3.68
CA LEU A 249 -14.71 0.90 3.84
C LEU A 249 -15.74 1.29 4.91
N SER A 250 -17.03 1.26 4.56
CA SER A 250 -18.13 1.44 5.50
C SER A 250 -18.96 0.17 5.59
N LEU A 251 -19.72 0.01 6.67
CA LEU A 251 -20.73 -1.06 6.75
C LEU A 251 -21.92 -0.68 5.88
N ASN A 252 -22.47 -1.66 5.15
CA ASN A 252 -23.71 -1.51 4.44
C ASN A 252 -24.88 -1.55 5.43
N GLY A 253 -25.71 -0.49 5.46
CA GLY A 253 -26.80 -0.38 6.42
C GLY A 253 -27.94 -1.38 6.23
N ALA A 254 -28.06 -1.97 5.03
CA ALA A 254 -29.13 -2.91 4.69
C ALA A 254 -28.70 -4.39 4.77
N LYS A 255 -27.40 -4.67 4.67
CA LYS A 255 -26.86 -6.05 4.65
C LYS A 255 -25.86 -6.23 5.80
N PRO A 256 -26.16 -7.06 6.81
CA PRO A 256 -25.23 -7.30 7.91
C PRO A 256 -23.91 -7.91 7.41
N ASN A 257 -22.83 -7.66 8.14
CA ASN A 257 -21.47 -8.14 7.82
C ASN A 257 -20.97 -7.80 6.40
N THR A 258 -21.56 -6.81 5.74
CA THR A 258 -21.19 -6.39 4.40
C THR A 258 -20.48 -5.04 4.45
N LEU A 259 -19.26 -5.03 3.93
CA LEU A 259 -18.47 -3.82 3.71
C LEU A 259 -18.78 -3.26 2.33
N GLN A 260 -18.69 -1.95 2.19
CA GLN A 260 -18.90 -1.24 0.93
C GLN A 260 -17.77 -0.25 0.69
N ALA A 261 -17.28 -0.20 -0.53
CA ALA A 261 -16.38 0.84 -0.98
C ALA A 261 -17.09 2.21 -0.94
N THR A 262 -16.54 3.14 -0.17
CA THR A 262 -17.07 4.50 -0.03
C THR A 262 -16.01 5.48 -0.48
N LEU A 263 -16.33 6.28 -1.51
CA LEU A 263 -15.40 7.24 -2.08
C LEU A 263 -15.36 8.55 -1.27
N TYR A 264 -14.23 9.22 -1.28
CA TYR A 264 -14.03 10.55 -0.66
C TYR A 264 -14.71 11.71 -1.41
N GLY A 265 -15.44 11.44 -2.46
CA GLY A 265 -16.18 12.38 -3.27
C GLY A 265 -16.44 11.81 -4.65
N SER A 266 -17.20 12.54 -5.46
CA SER A 266 -17.45 12.20 -6.86
C SER A 266 -16.17 12.32 -7.69
N VAL A 267 -16.20 11.65 -8.84
CA VAL A 267 -15.07 11.57 -9.78
C VAL A 267 -15.58 11.86 -11.19
N ASP A 268 -14.92 12.79 -11.87
CA ASP A 268 -15.20 13.12 -13.27
C ASP A 268 -14.12 12.47 -14.15
N VAL A 269 -14.53 11.62 -15.09
CA VAL A 269 -13.60 10.92 -15.98
C VAL A 269 -14.05 10.97 -17.43
N ILE A 270 -13.09 10.86 -18.33
CA ILE A 270 -13.30 10.76 -19.77
C ILE A 270 -12.92 9.34 -20.19
N PRO A 271 -13.80 8.54 -20.78
CA PRO A 271 -13.42 7.28 -21.44
C PRO A 271 -12.39 7.53 -22.56
N ALA A 272 -11.40 6.61 -22.79
CA ALA A 272 -11.22 5.32 -22.12
C ALA A 272 -10.63 5.49 -20.71
N TYR A 273 -11.29 4.98 -19.70
CA TYR A 273 -10.85 5.13 -18.31
C TYR A 273 -11.03 3.82 -17.52
N SER A 274 -10.11 3.55 -16.59
CA SER A 274 -10.21 2.44 -15.63
C SER A 274 -10.20 2.95 -14.19
N THR A 275 -11.15 2.49 -13.38
CA THR A 275 -11.13 2.79 -11.93
C THR A 275 -9.94 2.12 -11.24
N PRO A 276 -9.56 2.53 -10.03
CA PRO A 276 -8.62 1.79 -9.20
C PRO A 276 -9.05 0.34 -8.98
N TRP A 277 -8.08 -0.51 -8.67
CA TRP A 277 -8.33 -1.89 -8.31
C TRP A 277 -8.82 -2.01 -6.86
N ARG A 278 -9.85 -2.82 -6.68
CA ARG A 278 -10.29 -3.32 -5.38
C ARG A 278 -9.65 -4.68 -5.16
N VAL A 279 -8.79 -4.81 -4.16
CA VAL A 279 -7.91 -5.95 -3.96
C VAL A 279 -8.34 -6.72 -2.72
N VAL A 280 -8.45 -8.05 -2.83
CA VAL A 280 -8.69 -8.95 -1.70
C VAL A 280 -7.56 -9.97 -1.63
N MET A 281 -6.86 -10.00 -0.51
CA MET A 281 -5.81 -10.97 -0.19
C MET A 281 -6.32 -11.88 0.92
N ALA A 282 -6.02 -13.17 0.86
CA ALA A 282 -6.37 -14.15 1.89
C ALA A 282 -5.20 -15.09 2.17
N ALA A 283 -5.05 -15.50 3.41
CA ALA A 283 -3.98 -16.38 3.83
C ALA A 283 -4.40 -17.27 5.01
N ASP A 284 -3.82 -18.48 5.10
CA ASP A 284 -3.99 -19.36 6.26
C ASP A 284 -3.23 -18.81 7.48
N LYS A 285 -2.11 -18.10 7.27
CA LYS A 285 -1.33 -17.43 8.32
C LYS A 285 -1.18 -15.96 8.01
N ALA A 286 -1.32 -15.09 9.00
CA ALA A 286 -1.21 -13.65 8.83
C ALA A 286 0.11 -13.20 8.18
N ILE A 287 1.22 -13.89 8.45
CA ILE A 287 2.53 -13.61 7.85
C ILE A 287 2.55 -13.72 6.32
N ASP A 288 1.73 -14.57 5.75
CA ASP A 288 1.68 -14.77 4.31
C ASP A 288 1.06 -13.55 3.60
N LEU A 289 0.20 -12.77 4.27
CA LEU A 289 -0.31 -11.51 3.72
C LEU A 289 0.83 -10.51 3.46
N ILE A 290 1.83 -10.46 4.34
CA ILE A 290 2.98 -9.55 4.19
C ILE A 290 3.81 -9.96 2.97
N ALA A 291 4.01 -11.25 2.77
CA ALA A 291 4.71 -11.78 1.60
C ALA A 291 3.94 -11.53 0.29
N ASN A 292 2.60 -11.40 0.37
CA ASN A 292 1.71 -11.21 -0.77
C ASN A 292 1.52 -9.73 -1.16
N ASN A 293 2.08 -8.77 -0.44
CA ASN A 293 1.88 -7.33 -0.69
C ASN A 293 2.35 -6.85 -2.07
N THR A 294 3.19 -7.63 -2.75
CA THR A 294 3.68 -7.33 -4.11
C THR A 294 2.56 -7.21 -5.16
N ILE A 295 1.37 -7.77 -4.90
CA ILE A 295 0.20 -7.60 -5.76
C ILE A 295 -0.15 -6.11 -5.97
N ILE A 296 0.05 -5.27 -4.96
CA ILE A 296 -0.22 -3.82 -5.05
C ILE A 296 0.69 -3.17 -6.11
N LEU A 297 1.97 -3.52 -6.14
CA LEU A 297 2.88 -3.05 -7.17
C LEU A 297 2.52 -3.64 -8.54
N ASN A 298 2.25 -4.95 -8.62
CA ASN A 298 1.93 -5.66 -9.86
C ASN A 298 0.69 -5.13 -10.58
N LEU A 299 -0.22 -4.50 -9.86
CA LEU A 299 -1.43 -3.86 -10.40
C LEU A 299 -1.19 -2.45 -10.98
N ASN A 300 0.01 -1.90 -10.84
CA ASN A 300 0.38 -0.59 -11.38
C ASN A 300 1.17 -0.71 -12.70
N PRO A 301 1.15 0.31 -13.56
CA PRO A 301 1.96 0.36 -14.77
C PRO A 301 3.46 0.31 -14.48
N GLU A 302 4.23 -0.02 -15.51
CA GLU A 302 5.69 -0.02 -15.47
C GLU A 302 6.26 1.38 -15.21
N ASN A 303 7.56 1.39 -14.82
CA ASN A 303 8.31 2.61 -14.60
C ASN A 303 8.31 3.53 -15.83
N GLN A 304 7.92 4.78 -15.63
CA GLN A 304 7.86 5.82 -16.66
C GLN A 304 9.08 6.78 -16.61
N ILE A 305 9.95 6.67 -15.62
CA ILE A 305 11.14 7.51 -15.50
C ILE A 305 12.28 6.87 -16.27
N LYS A 306 12.76 7.55 -17.32
CA LYS A 306 13.85 7.04 -18.17
C LYS A 306 15.18 6.99 -17.44
N ASP A 307 15.55 8.08 -16.78
CA ASP A 307 16.78 8.16 -15.98
C ASP A 307 16.45 8.09 -14.49
N THR A 308 16.69 6.94 -13.90
CA THR A 308 16.48 6.68 -12.46
C THR A 308 17.76 6.89 -11.63
N SER A 309 18.83 7.40 -12.22
CA SER A 309 20.14 7.52 -11.57
C SER A 309 20.16 8.45 -10.35
N PHE A 310 19.21 9.40 -10.28
CA PHE A 310 19.05 10.31 -9.15
C PHE A 310 18.31 9.67 -7.96
N ILE A 311 17.62 8.57 -8.18
CA ILE A 311 16.86 7.86 -7.14
C ILE A 311 17.83 7.06 -6.28
N LYS A 312 18.10 7.55 -5.09
CA LYS A 312 19.07 6.99 -4.15
C LYS A 312 18.41 6.72 -2.80
N PRO A 313 17.98 5.47 -2.54
CA PRO A 313 17.50 5.08 -1.21
C PRO A 313 18.54 5.34 -0.13
N GLY A 314 18.09 5.62 1.10
CA GLY A 314 19.02 5.87 2.18
C GLY A 314 18.35 6.21 3.51
N LYS A 315 19.21 6.39 4.52
CA LYS A 315 18.83 6.77 5.89
C LYS A 315 18.95 8.26 6.06
N VAL A 316 18.04 8.83 6.83
CA VAL A 316 17.91 10.28 7.03
C VAL A 316 17.91 10.62 8.50
N ILE A 317 18.63 11.67 8.91
CA ILE A 317 18.49 12.32 10.21
C ILE A 317 17.82 13.69 10.05
N ARG A 318 16.83 13.98 10.91
CA ARG A 318 16.18 15.29 10.97
C ARG A 318 17.07 16.31 11.68
N VAL A 319 17.16 17.51 11.15
CA VAL A 319 17.81 18.65 11.83
C VAL A 319 16.82 19.24 12.86
N ALA A 320 16.96 18.85 14.11
CA ALA A 320 16.03 19.24 15.18
C ALA A 320 16.05 20.75 15.48
N LYS A 321 17.22 21.41 15.32
CA LYS A 321 17.37 22.87 15.42
C LYS A 321 17.78 23.45 14.07
N LEU A 322 16.91 24.26 13.49
CA LEU A 322 17.12 24.83 12.17
C LEU A 322 18.09 26.03 12.22
N THR A 323 19.39 25.74 12.45
CA THR A 323 20.52 26.69 12.37
C THR A 323 21.61 26.09 11.49
N GLN A 324 22.44 26.94 10.87
CA GLN A 324 23.58 26.49 10.05
C GLN A 324 24.51 25.56 10.83
N ALA A 325 24.82 25.91 12.08
CA ALA A 325 25.74 25.15 12.93
C ALA A 325 25.19 23.75 13.25
N ASP A 326 23.89 23.64 13.62
CA ASP A 326 23.29 22.35 13.96
C ASP A 326 23.04 21.50 12.71
N ALA A 327 22.70 22.12 11.56
CA ALA A 327 22.61 21.42 10.29
C ALA A 327 23.97 20.81 9.87
N LYS A 328 25.09 21.55 10.01
CA LYS A 328 26.44 21.01 9.76
C LYS A 328 26.81 19.88 10.71
N LYS A 329 26.44 19.96 12.01
CA LYS A 329 26.62 18.84 12.95
C LYS A 329 25.84 17.59 12.52
N CYS A 330 24.60 17.75 12.01
CA CYS A 330 23.85 16.64 11.47
C CYS A 330 24.51 16.05 10.21
N VAL A 331 25.09 16.88 9.35
CA VAL A 331 25.88 16.42 8.19
C VAL A 331 27.09 15.59 8.63
N ASP A 332 27.86 16.08 9.60
CA ASP A 332 29.04 15.38 10.12
C ASP A 332 28.65 14.04 10.76
N PHE A 333 27.61 14.05 11.58
CA PHE A 333 27.07 12.84 12.19
C PHE A 333 26.56 11.85 11.14
N ALA A 334 25.84 12.32 10.12
CA ALA A 334 25.37 11.48 9.03
C ALA A 334 26.53 10.82 8.29
N ALA A 335 27.58 11.57 7.97
CA ALA A 335 28.78 11.06 7.31
C ALA A 335 29.51 10.02 8.18
N GLU A 336 29.67 10.30 9.47
CA GLU A 336 30.31 9.38 10.43
C GLU A 336 29.51 8.10 10.65
N ARG A 337 28.17 8.19 10.72
CA ARG A 337 27.26 7.09 11.03
C ARG A 337 26.69 6.38 9.78
N GLY A 338 27.20 6.68 8.60
CA GLY A 338 26.77 6.00 7.37
C GLY A 338 25.31 6.27 6.98
N LEU A 339 24.77 7.44 7.34
CA LEU A 339 23.50 7.94 6.82
C LEU A 339 23.76 8.65 5.49
N GLN A 340 22.74 8.76 4.64
CA GLN A 340 22.88 9.37 3.31
C GLN A 340 22.34 10.80 3.27
N TYR A 341 21.47 11.16 4.20
CA TYR A 341 20.75 12.43 4.14
C TYR A 341 20.58 13.09 5.49
N ILE A 342 20.49 14.44 5.44
CA ILE A 342 19.86 15.25 6.47
C ILE A 342 18.53 15.79 5.96
N HIS A 343 17.62 16.12 6.85
CA HIS A 343 16.31 16.69 6.53
C HIS A 343 16.06 17.97 7.31
N LEU A 344 15.77 19.05 6.60
CA LEU A 344 15.27 20.30 7.14
C LEU A 344 13.74 20.21 7.18
N ASP A 345 13.18 20.01 8.36
CA ASP A 345 11.75 19.82 8.57
C ASP A 345 11.01 21.17 8.59
N ALA A 346 9.71 21.15 8.89
CA ALA A 346 8.81 22.30 8.91
C ALA A 346 9.45 23.59 9.48
N SER A 347 9.00 24.74 9.01
CA SER A 347 9.42 26.08 9.44
C SER A 347 10.80 26.57 8.97
N TRP A 348 11.50 25.87 8.07
CA TRP A 348 12.78 26.38 7.57
C TRP A 348 12.62 27.62 6.66
N TYR A 349 11.48 27.74 5.95
CA TYR A 349 11.15 28.90 5.12
C TYR A 349 10.13 29.86 5.77
N GLY A 350 9.75 29.63 7.04
CA GLY A 350 8.85 30.47 7.81
C GLY A 350 7.55 29.78 8.20
N PRO A 351 6.53 30.55 8.56
CA PRO A 351 5.26 29.99 9.04
C PRO A 351 4.44 29.42 7.89
N GLU A 352 4.36 28.11 7.75
CA GLU A 352 3.78 27.40 6.62
C GLU A 352 2.28 27.64 6.41
N MET A 353 1.55 27.96 7.49
CA MET A 353 0.11 28.19 7.45
C MET A 353 -0.29 29.62 7.04
N LYS A 354 0.67 30.51 6.78
CA LYS A 354 0.39 31.87 6.34
C LYS A 354 0.39 31.99 4.82
N MET A 355 -0.43 32.88 4.30
CA MET A 355 -0.51 33.18 2.85
C MET A 355 0.80 33.79 2.30
N SER A 356 1.55 34.49 3.12
CA SER A 356 2.84 35.10 2.80
C SER A 356 4.01 34.14 2.90
N SER A 357 3.80 32.87 3.18
CA SER A 357 4.84 31.85 3.27
C SER A 357 5.47 31.63 1.90
N ASP A 358 6.80 31.74 1.81
CA ASP A 358 7.57 31.66 0.58
C ASP A 358 8.70 30.62 0.71
N ALA A 359 8.50 29.46 0.07
CA ALA A 359 9.47 28.36 0.09
C ALA A 359 10.65 28.57 -0.89
N THR A 360 10.70 29.69 -1.61
CA THR A 360 11.86 30.08 -2.41
C THR A 360 12.99 30.69 -1.58
N THR A 361 12.73 31.02 -0.32
CA THR A 361 13.69 31.68 0.60
C THR A 361 13.77 30.96 1.93
N VAL A 362 14.92 31.05 2.58
CA VAL A 362 15.04 30.69 4.00
C VAL A 362 14.42 31.80 4.84
N SER A 363 13.68 31.44 5.89
CA SER A 363 13.07 32.42 6.81
C SER A 363 14.15 33.32 7.43
N GLU A 364 13.89 34.63 7.52
CA GLU A 364 14.78 35.61 8.18
C GLU A 364 15.05 35.26 9.67
N THR A 365 14.16 34.49 10.29
CA THR A 365 14.34 34.02 11.67
C THR A 365 15.25 32.80 11.78
N LYS A 366 15.72 32.25 10.67
CA LYS A 366 16.58 31.08 10.62
C LYS A 366 17.98 31.47 10.17
N ASP A 367 18.95 31.01 10.94
CA ASP A 367 20.36 31.29 10.68
C ASP A 367 20.96 30.16 9.83
N PHE A 368 20.62 30.11 8.53
CA PHE A 368 21.36 29.29 7.59
C PHE A 368 21.23 29.70 6.12
N ASN A 369 22.30 29.41 5.36
CA ASN A 369 22.41 29.62 3.94
C ASN A 369 22.28 28.28 3.20
N MET A 370 21.22 28.10 2.42
CA MET A 370 20.92 26.84 1.75
C MET A 370 22.02 26.40 0.78
N PRO A 371 22.51 27.25 -0.15
CA PRO A 371 23.61 26.89 -1.04
C PRO A 371 24.90 26.47 -0.32
N GLU A 372 25.26 27.17 0.75
CA GLU A 372 26.44 26.83 1.57
C GLU A 372 26.23 25.47 2.28
N LEU A 373 25.04 25.24 2.88
CA LEU A 373 24.75 24.01 3.57
C LEU A 373 24.77 22.81 2.61
N THR A 374 24.16 22.93 1.44
CA THR A 374 24.13 21.84 0.45
C THR A 374 25.50 21.55 -0.14
N ALA A 375 26.33 22.59 -0.36
CA ALA A 375 27.73 22.42 -0.79
C ALA A 375 28.57 21.71 0.29
N TYR A 376 28.39 22.08 1.56
CA TYR A 376 29.04 21.42 2.69
C TYR A 376 28.61 19.95 2.80
N ALA A 377 27.30 19.67 2.73
CA ALA A 377 26.76 18.33 2.77
C ALA A 377 27.31 17.47 1.61
N ALA A 378 27.30 18.01 0.40
CA ALA A 378 27.83 17.33 -0.79
C ALA A 378 29.33 17.01 -0.66
N SER A 379 30.15 17.90 -0.04
CA SER A 379 31.56 17.63 0.22
C SER A 379 31.80 16.43 1.15
N LYS A 380 30.82 16.06 1.95
CA LYS A 380 30.82 14.90 2.85
C LYS A 380 30.06 13.69 2.25
N GLY A 381 29.56 13.80 1.02
CA GLY A 381 28.74 12.75 0.39
C GLY A 381 27.31 12.68 0.91
N ILE A 382 26.82 13.70 1.62
CA ILE A 382 25.49 13.77 2.22
C ILE A 382 24.56 14.61 1.38
N GLY A 383 23.34 14.11 1.14
CA GLY A 383 22.27 14.85 0.49
C GLY A 383 21.39 15.62 1.49
N VAL A 384 20.70 16.63 1.00
CA VAL A 384 19.78 17.44 1.80
C VAL A 384 18.36 17.28 1.27
N TRP A 385 17.42 16.96 2.16
CA TRP A 385 15.99 16.96 1.94
C TRP A 385 15.36 18.14 2.66
N VAL A 386 14.26 18.64 2.11
CA VAL A 386 13.49 19.73 2.73
C VAL A 386 12.01 19.37 2.82
N TYR A 387 11.37 19.82 3.88
CA TYR A 387 9.92 19.82 3.99
C TYR A 387 9.33 21.02 3.24
N VAL A 388 8.24 20.82 2.53
CA VAL A 388 7.43 21.91 1.96
C VAL A 388 5.95 21.60 2.11
N ASN A 389 5.21 22.53 2.68
CA ASN A 389 3.77 22.43 2.85
C ASN A 389 3.06 22.42 1.48
N GLN A 390 2.02 21.62 1.34
CA GLN A 390 1.22 21.54 0.10
C GLN A 390 0.76 22.92 -0.39
N ARG A 391 0.45 23.82 0.52
CA ARG A 391 0.03 25.18 0.17
C ARG A 391 1.09 25.95 -0.62
N ALA A 392 2.35 25.90 -0.17
CA ALA A 392 3.46 26.49 -0.91
C ALA A 392 3.73 25.73 -2.22
N LEU A 393 3.65 24.40 -2.20
CA LEU A 393 3.83 23.57 -3.40
C LEU A 393 2.80 23.91 -4.49
N ILE A 394 1.52 24.06 -4.14
CA ILE A 394 0.47 24.42 -5.12
C ILE A 394 0.77 25.75 -5.81
N GLN A 395 1.29 26.71 -5.07
CA GLN A 395 1.55 28.07 -5.59
C GLN A 395 2.90 28.19 -6.30
N GLN A 396 3.91 27.44 -5.88
CA GLN A 396 5.30 27.73 -6.21
C GLN A 396 6.05 26.55 -6.85
N LEU A 397 5.46 25.37 -7.03
CA LEU A 397 6.16 24.14 -7.43
C LEU A 397 7.06 24.37 -8.67
N ASP A 398 6.52 25.06 -9.69
CA ASP A 398 7.23 25.31 -10.95
C ASP A 398 8.43 26.27 -10.79
N ILE A 399 8.46 27.09 -9.73
CA ILE A 399 9.57 27.97 -9.36
C ILE A 399 10.53 27.23 -8.42
N LEU A 400 9.99 26.43 -7.51
CA LEU A 400 10.78 25.70 -6.51
C LEU A 400 11.69 24.64 -7.15
N LEU A 401 11.19 23.87 -8.10
CA LEU A 401 11.92 22.74 -8.66
C LEU A 401 13.25 23.15 -9.31
N PRO A 402 13.30 24.14 -10.23
CA PRO A 402 14.57 24.60 -10.78
C PRO A 402 15.47 25.24 -9.73
N LEU A 403 14.92 25.96 -8.73
CA LEU A 403 15.68 26.56 -7.64
C LEU A 403 16.30 25.48 -6.73
N TYR A 404 15.52 24.46 -6.34
CA TYR A 404 15.99 23.37 -5.48
C TYR A 404 17.05 22.51 -6.18
N LYS A 405 16.88 22.28 -7.47
CA LYS A 405 17.93 21.65 -8.29
C LYS A 405 19.21 22.47 -8.29
N LYS A 406 19.12 23.81 -8.46
CA LYS A 406 20.26 24.73 -8.39
C LYS A 406 20.92 24.72 -7.00
N TRP A 407 20.14 24.64 -5.93
CA TRP A 407 20.67 24.50 -4.57
C TRP A 407 21.30 23.14 -4.31
N GLY A 408 21.02 22.12 -5.13
CA GLY A 408 21.55 20.76 -4.98
C GLY A 408 20.77 19.87 -4.02
N LEU A 409 19.52 20.22 -3.70
CA LEU A 409 18.61 19.41 -2.90
C LEU A 409 18.35 18.06 -3.57
N LYS A 410 18.04 17.02 -2.80
CA LYS A 410 17.84 15.64 -3.28
C LYS A 410 16.41 15.17 -3.19
N GLY A 411 15.61 15.76 -2.33
CA GLY A 411 14.22 15.39 -2.18
C GLY A 411 13.38 16.40 -1.41
N ILE A 412 12.09 16.24 -1.53
CA ILE A 412 11.08 17.09 -0.89
C ILE A 412 10.11 16.20 -0.12
N LYS A 413 9.89 16.52 1.15
CA LYS A 413 8.83 15.99 1.97
C LYS A 413 7.61 16.90 1.84
N PHE A 414 6.54 16.40 1.22
CA PHE A 414 5.27 17.10 1.08
C PHE A 414 4.49 17.01 2.38
N GLY A 415 4.22 18.12 3.03
CA GLY A 415 3.51 18.12 4.30
C GLY A 415 2.20 18.88 4.30
N PHE A 416 1.36 18.60 5.28
CA PHE A 416 -0.02 19.07 5.43
C PHE A 416 -0.84 18.88 4.15
N VAL A 417 -0.74 17.67 3.58
CA VAL A 417 -1.37 17.34 2.30
C VAL A 417 -2.86 17.06 2.46
N GLN A 418 -3.64 17.59 1.52
CA GLN A 418 -5.02 17.19 1.36
C GLN A 418 -5.08 15.93 0.53
N VAL A 419 -5.84 14.95 1.00
CA VAL A 419 -5.97 13.64 0.34
C VAL A 419 -7.43 13.23 0.24
N GLY A 420 -7.70 12.27 -0.61
CA GLY A 420 -8.96 11.55 -0.67
C GLY A 420 -9.78 11.86 -1.92
N ASN A 421 -10.09 13.11 -2.24
CA ASN A 421 -10.84 13.42 -3.46
C ASN A 421 -9.96 13.39 -4.72
N GLN A 422 -10.57 13.30 -5.89
CA GLN A 422 -9.88 13.23 -7.18
C GLN A 422 -8.92 14.40 -7.40
N ARG A 423 -9.36 15.64 -7.16
CA ARG A 423 -8.54 16.85 -7.38
C ARG A 423 -7.18 16.77 -6.69
N TRP A 424 -7.16 16.37 -5.40
CA TRP A 424 -5.92 16.33 -4.63
C TRP A 424 -5.06 15.13 -4.99
N THR A 425 -5.67 13.99 -5.33
CA THR A 425 -4.96 12.81 -5.82
C THR A 425 -4.23 13.12 -7.13
N THR A 426 -4.94 13.69 -8.09
CA THR A 426 -4.39 14.07 -9.40
C THR A 426 -3.26 15.08 -9.24
N TRP A 427 -3.50 16.15 -8.48
CA TRP A 427 -2.49 17.18 -8.24
C TRP A 427 -1.21 16.57 -7.62
N MET A 428 -1.36 15.72 -6.64
CA MET A 428 -0.23 15.12 -5.92
C MET A 428 0.62 14.23 -6.83
N HIS A 429 -0.02 13.42 -7.65
CA HIS A 429 0.68 12.56 -8.61
C HIS A 429 1.36 13.37 -9.71
N GLU A 430 0.74 14.45 -10.20
CA GLU A 430 1.38 15.36 -11.15
C GLU A 430 2.58 16.10 -10.52
N ALA A 431 2.50 16.48 -9.25
CA ALA A 431 3.62 17.06 -8.52
C ALA A 431 4.79 16.08 -8.39
N VAL A 432 4.51 14.79 -8.10
CA VAL A 432 5.54 13.73 -8.06
C VAL A 432 6.20 13.56 -9.44
N LYS A 433 5.43 13.54 -10.52
CA LYS A 433 5.97 13.48 -11.90
C LYS A 433 6.88 14.67 -12.20
N LYS A 434 6.43 15.89 -11.92
CA LYS A 434 7.25 17.10 -12.09
C LYS A 434 8.54 17.03 -11.27
N CYS A 435 8.50 16.53 -10.03
CA CYS A 435 9.69 16.32 -9.23
C CYS A 435 10.71 15.39 -9.92
N ALA A 436 10.23 14.33 -10.58
CA ALA A 436 11.12 13.42 -11.33
C ALA A 436 11.86 14.13 -12.46
N ASP A 437 11.22 15.05 -13.20
CA ASP A 437 11.83 15.82 -14.29
C ASP A 437 13.00 16.69 -13.81
N TYR A 438 13.01 17.05 -12.53
CA TYR A 438 14.08 17.82 -11.91
C TYR A 438 15.06 16.97 -11.07
N GLY A 439 14.90 15.65 -11.08
CA GLY A 439 15.74 14.72 -10.32
C GLY A 439 15.50 14.78 -8.81
N MET A 440 14.28 15.06 -8.37
CA MET A 440 13.87 15.13 -6.96
C MET A 440 13.11 13.87 -6.53
N MET A 441 13.55 13.32 -5.40
CA MET A 441 12.82 12.27 -4.68
C MET A 441 11.71 12.90 -3.82
N VAL A 442 10.65 12.15 -3.53
CA VAL A 442 9.48 12.63 -2.80
C VAL A 442 9.11 11.69 -1.66
N ASP A 443 8.78 12.28 -0.53
CA ASP A 443 8.03 11.68 0.58
C ASP A 443 6.70 12.42 0.72
N ILE A 444 5.58 11.71 0.79
CA ILE A 444 4.26 12.33 1.01
C ILE A 444 3.82 12.03 2.45
N HIS A 445 3.63 13.08 3.24
CA HIS A 445 3.28 12.97 4.65
C HIS A 445 1.76 12.93 4.91
N ASP A 446 1.36 13.04 6.15
CA ASP A 446 -0.01 13.05 6.67
C ASP A 446 -0.81 11.77 6.33
N GLU A 447 -2.04 11.89 5.82
CA GLU A 447 -2.94 10.76 5.59
C GLU A 447 -2.77 10.02 4.26
N TYR A 448 -1.77 10.35 3.46
CA TYR A 448 -1.57 9.66 2.18
C TYR A 448 -1.06 8.23 2.39
N ARG A 449 -1.81 7.25 1.86
CA ARG A 449 -1.42 5.83 1.84
C ARG A 449 -1.08 5.36 0.43
N PRO A 450 0.00 4.58 0.26
CA PRO A 450 0.42 4.10 -1.05
C PRO A 450 -0.62 3.15 -1.67
N THR A 451 -0.66 3.18 -3.00
CA THR A 451 -1.44 2.28 -3.85
C THR A 451 -0.60 1.69 -4.98
N GLY A 452 0.73 1.69 -4.80
CA GLY A 452 1.69 1.14 -5.73
C GLY A 452 2.17 2.12 -6.81
N PHE A 453 1.85 3.41 -6.72
CA PHE A 453 2.27 4.44 -7.69
C PHE A 453 3.80 4.53 -7.84
N SER A 454 4.56 4.14 -6.80
CA SER A 454 6.03 4.06 -6.82
C SER A 454 6.59 3.03 -7.81
N ARG A 455 5.81 2.07 -8.32
CA ARG A 455 6.24 1.24 -9.47
C ARG A 455 6.37 2.07 -10.73
N THR A 456 5.41 2.98 -10.96
CA THR A 456 5.35 3.82 -12.17
C THR A 456 6.25 5.05 -12.05
N TYR A 457 6.28 5.66 -10.86
CA TYR A 457 7.12 6.82 -10.53
C TYR A 457 7.94 6.53 -9.26
N PRO A 458 9.08 5.82 -9.41
CA PRO A 458 9.90 5.38 -8.27
C PRO A 458 10.61 6.53 -7.53
N ASN A 459 10.53 7.77 -7.99
CA ASN A 459 10.94 8.92 -7.20
C ASN A 459 9.98 9.22 -6.02
N LEU A 460 8.76 8.65 -5.99
CA LEU A 460 7.93 8.59 -4.79
C LEU A 460 8.47 7.49 -3.88
N MET A 461 9.33 7.87 -2.94
CA MET A 461 10.12 6.92 -2.16
C MET A 461 9.33 6.32 -0.99
N THR A 462 8.69 7.16 -0.20
CA THR A 462 7.97 6.74 1.00
C THR A 462 6.76 7.63 1.24
N GLN A 463 5.87 7.20 2.13
CA GLN A 463 4.68 7.96 2.49
C GLN A 463 4.33 7.71 3.95
N GLU A 464 3.78 8.70 4.63
CA GLU A 464 3.33 8.51 5.99
C GLU A 464 2.04 7.67 6.04
N GLY A 465 0.88 8.24 6.16
CA GLY A 465 -0.37 7.51 6.30
C GLY A 465 -0.32 6.41 7.36
N ILE A 466 0.38 6.68 8.46
CA ILE A 466 0.69 5.73 9.53
C ILE A 466 0.74 6.48 10.87
N ARG A 467 0.30 5.86 11.95
CA ARG A 467 0.57 6.34 13.30
C ARG A 467 1.99 5.95 13.68
N GLY A 468 2.94 6.84 13.42
CA GLY A 468 4.37 6.67 13.65
C GLY A 468 4.86 7.21 14.99
N ASN A 469 6.18 7.34 15.16
CA ASN A 469 6.75 7.88 16.40
C ASN A 469 6.49 9.39 16.61
N GLU A 470 5.85 10.08 15.69
CA GLU A 470 5.32 11.42 15.95
C GLU A 470 4.24 11.37 17.05
N GLU A 471 3.44 10.31 17.11
CA GLU A 471 2.42 10.03 18.12
C GLU A 471 2.87 9.04 19.21
N MET A 472 4.11 8.56 19.14
CA MET A 472 4.68 7.62 20.12
C MET A 472 3.76 6.44 20.45
N PRO A 473 3.40 5.59 19.46
CA PRO A 473 2.53 4.44 19.69
C PRO A 473 3.21 3.39 20.57
N ASP A 474 2.40 2.58 21.23
CA ASP A 474 2.86 1.44 22.02
C ASP A 474 3.27 0.23 21.16
N ALA A 475 3.83 -0.79 21.78
CA ALA A 475 4.28 -1.98 21.08
C ALA A 475 3.13 -2.86 20.55
N ASN A 476 1.89 -2.76 21.08
CA ASN A 476 0.73 -3.44 20.50
C ASN A 476 0.42 -2.86 19.12
N HIS A 477 0.43 -1.53 19.00
CA HIS A 477 0.26 -0.86 17.72
C HIS A 477 1.39 -1.25 16.75
N ASN A 478 2.65 -1.22 17.22
CA ASN A 478 3.80 -1.54 16.38
C ASN A 478 3.74 -2.96 15.80
N THR A 479 3.28 -3.94 16.56
CA THR A 479 3.12 -5.32 16.08
C THR A 479 1.88 -5.53 15.20
N THR A 480 0.98 -4.54 15.11
CA THR A 480 -0.18 -4.55 14.21
C THR A 480 0.16 -4.02 12.82
N LEU A 481 1.00 -3.00 12.73
CA LEU A 481 1.33 -2.27 11.50
C LEU A 481 1.84 -3.13 10.33
N PRO A 482 2.73 -4.14 10.54
CA PRO A 482 3.22 -4.98 9.45
C PRO A 482 2.11 -5.74 8.70
N PHE A 483 1.04 -6.10 9.40
CA PHE A 483 -0.08 -6.88 8.90
C PHE A 483 -1.26 -6.03 8.42
N THR A 484 -1.14 -4.71 8.53
CA THR A 484 -2.19 -3.73 8.19
C THR A 484 -1.61 -2.67 7.25
N ARG A 485 -1.11 -1.55 7.77
CA ARG A 485 -0.60 -0.42 6.98
C ARG A 485 0.49 -0.81 5.97
N PHE A 486 1.46 -1.66 6.36
CA PHE A 486 2.56 -2.05 5.47
C PHE A 486 2.16 -2.98 4.33
N LEU A 487 0.95 -3.56 4.33
CA LEU A 487 0.42 -4.27 3.17
C LEU A 487 0.20 -3.35 1.96
N ALA A 488 0.07 -2.05 2.17
CA ALA A 488 -0.03 -1.07 1.10
C ALA A 488 1.32 -0.68 0.48
N GLY A 489 2.42 -0.86 1.21
CA GLY A 489 3.77 -0.49 0.79
C GLY A 489 4.54 0.30 1.86
N PRO A 490 5.64 0.98 1.47
CA PRO A 490 6.56 1.64 2.40
C PRO A 490 5.90 2.70 3.28
N ALA A 491 6.49 2.95 4.45
CA ALA A 491 6.02 4.01 5.34
C ALA A 491 7.18 4.80 5.96
N ASP A 492 7.01 6.14 6.03
CA ASP A 492 7.78 6.99 6.92
C ASP A 492 7.24 6.88 8.34
N TYR A 493 7.86 6.02 9.15
CA TYR A 493 7.48 5.76 10.54
C TYR A 493 8.18 6.72 11.52
N THR A 494 9.20 7.46 11.09
CA THR A 494 9.96 8.40 11.92
C THR A 494 10.59 7.74 13.16
N ILE A 495 11.46 6.72 12.95
CA ILE A 495 12.11 5.99 14.05
C ILE A 495 12.88 6.95 14.96
N ALA A 496 12.58 6.95 16.26
CA ALA A 496 13.28 7.67 17.32
C ALA A 496 14.17 6.71 18.12
N TYR A 497 15.20 7.21 18.77
CA TYR A 497 16.06 6.34 19.58
C TYR A 497 16.30 6.84 21.01
N TYR A 498 16.69 8.09 21.16
CA TYR A 498 17.05 8.66 22.48
C TYR A 498 15.90 9.39 23.16
N SER A 499 14.78 9.55 22.48
CA SER A 499 13.62 10.26 23.05
C SER A 499 13.07 9.48 24.26
N ASN A 500 12.89 10.18 25.37
CA ASN A 500 12.25 9.61 26.58
C ASN A 500 10.74 9.38 26.43
N LYS A 501 10.16 9.73 25.28
CA LYS A 501 8.73 9.53 24.97
C LYS A 501 8.43 8.18 24.33
N ILE A 502 9.44 7.43 23.84
CA ILE A 502 9.23 6.10 23.26
C ILE A 502 8.59 5.16 24.29
N GLN A 503 7.58 4.40 23.84
CA GLN A 503 6.80 3.50 24.69
C GLN A 503 7.21 2.02 24.56
N ASN A 504 8.42 1.78 24.05
CA ASN A 504 9.01 0.47 23.86
C ASN A 504 10.52 0.56 24.14
N THR A 505 11.22 -0.55 24.02
CA THR A 505 12.65 -0.57 24.34
C THR A 505 13.52 -0.05 23.20
N HIS A 506 14.79 0.25 23.48
CA HIS A 506 15.75 0.67 22.46
C HIS A 506 16.05 -0.45 21.45
N ALA A 507 16.11 -1.73 21.90
CA ALA A 507 16.26 -2.86 20.97
C ALA A 507 15.04 -3.04 20.07
N HIS A 508 13.83 -2.68 20.54
CA HIS A 508 12.64 -2.61 19.70
C HIS A 508 12.82 -1.58 18.59
N GLN A 509 13.28 -0.36 18.90
CA GLN A 509 13.52 0.68 17.88
C GLN A 509 14.59 0.28 16.86
N LEU A 510 15.67 -0.41 17.27
CA LEU A 510 16.65 -0.98 16.34
C LEU A 510 15.97 -1.98 15.38
N ALA A 511 15.18 -2.91 15.93
CA ALA A 511 14.50 -3.93 15.15
C ALA A 511 13.48 -3.36 14.15
N LEU A 512 12.83 -2.22 14.48
CA LEU A 512 11.89 -1.55 13.56
C LEU A 512 12.52 -1.17 12.22
N SER A 513 13.82 -0.84 12.18
CA SER A 513 14.52 -0.49 10.94
C SER A 513 14.65 -1.65 9.94
N VAL A 514 14.40 -2.89 10.40
CA VAL A 514 14.29 -4.09 9.54
C VAL A 514 12.84 -4.51 9.35
N VAL A 515 12.04 -4.48 10.40
CA VAL A 515 10.63 -4.90 10.35
C VAL A 515 9.82 -3.99 9.42
N TYR A 516 10.04 -2.68 9.51
CA TYR A 516 9.36 -1.69 8.69
C TYR A 516 10.14 -1.36 7.43
N TYR A 517 9.48 -1.45 6.30
CA TYR A 517 10.10 -1.10 5.04
C TYR A 517 9.90 0.38 4.71
N SER A 518 11.00 1.05 4.46
CA SER A 518 11.03 2.37 3.84
C SER A 518 12.35 2.55 3.06
N PRO A 519 12.32 2.86 1.76
CA PRO A 519 13.56 3.13 1.00
C PRO A 519 14.23 4.45 1.39
N ILE A 520 13.47 5.39 1.92
CA ILE A 520 13.97 6.57 2.66
C ILE A 520 13.52 6.38 4.09
N GLN A 521 14.46 6.03 4.97
CA GLN A 521 14.15 5.68 6.35
C GLN A 521 14.66 6.75 7.30
N PHE A 522 13.73 7.46 7.93
CA PHE A 522 14.05 8.43 8.97
C PHE A 522 14.45 7.71 10.26
N LEU A 523 15.65 8.03 10.74
CA LEU A 523 16.20 7.57 12.01
C LEU A 523 16.47 8.78 12.91
N TYR A 524 16.46 8.59 14.23
CA TYR A 524 16.74 9.65 15.20
C TYR A 524 15.77 10.83 15.11
N TRP A 525 14.47 10.60 14.86
CA TRP A 525 13.50 11.64 14.49
C TRP A 525 13.48 12.85 15.45
N TYR A 526 13.49 12.60 16.77
CA TYR A 526 13.52 13.66 17.80
C TYR A 526 14.92 13.88 18.39
N ASP A 527 15.93 13.18 17.88
CA ASP A 527 17.23 13.13 18.48
C ASP A 527 18.17 14.16 17.83
N GLN A 528 19.21 14.53 18.54
CA GLN A 528 20.30 15.36 18.05
C GLN A 528 21.61 14.57 18.04
N PRO A 529 22.59 14.90 17.18
CA PRO A 529 23.91 14.24 17.18
C PRO A 529 24.56 14.15 18.57
N SER A 530 24.39 15.19 19.40
CA SER A 530 24.90 15.23 20.78
C SER A 530 24.24 14.22 21.74
N ALA A 531 23.14 13.61 21.34
CA ALA A 531 22.51 12.56 22.14
C ALA A 531 23.32 11.25 22.09
N TYR A 532 24.09 10.99 21.04
CA TYR A 532 24.98 9.84 20.94
C TYR A 532 26.20 10.03 21.86
N GLN A 533 26.48 9.06 22.71
CA GLN A 533 27.58 9.06 23.67
C GLN A 533 28.50 7.84 23.55
N GLY A 534 28.53 7.22 22.37
CA GLY A 534 29.36 6.05 22.11
C GLY A 534 28.68 4.70 22.38
N GLU A 535 27.36 4.66 22.42
CA GLU A 535 26.61 3.42 22.59
C GLU A 535 26.93 2.43 21.46
N PRO A 536 27.41 1.21 21.79
CA PRO A 536 27.92 0.26 20.79
C PRO A 536 26.84 -0.29 19.87
N GLU A 537 25.61 -0.34 20.33
CA GLU A 537 24.46 -0.85 19.56
C GLU A 537 24.06 0.05 18.38
N ILE A 538 24.52 1.30 18.35
CA ILE A 538 24.28 2.22 17.22
C ILE A 538 24.92 1.70 15.93
N GLU A 539 25.93 0.84 16.03
CA GLU A 539 26.48 0.10 14.89
C GLU A 539 25.37 -0.56 14.05
N PHE A 540 24.24 -0.96 14.66
CA PHE A 540 23.13 -1.53 13.92
C PHE A 540 22.53 -0.53 12.93
N PHE A 541 22.23 0.69 13.38
CA PHE A 541 21.74 1.75 12.50
C PHE A 541 22.80 2.18 11.47
N ASP A 542 24.09 2.14 11.80
CA ASP A 542 25.16 2.44 10.85
C ASP A 542 25.15 1.45 9.67
N LYS A 543 24.91 0.18 9.92
CA LYS A 543 25.04 -0.93 8.96
C LYS A 543 23.74 -1.32 8.25
N VAL A 544 22.58 -1.16 8.89
CA VAL A 544 21.29 -1.54 8.29
C VAL A 544 21.07 -0.84 6.96
N LYS A 545 20.42 -1.53 6.04
CA LYS A 545 20.12 -1.05 4.68
C LYS A 545 18.64 -0.67 4.57
N THR A 546 18.31 0.05 3.52
CA THR A 546 16.94 0.49 3.20
C THR A 546 16.39 -0.17 1.93
N VAL A 547 17.24 -0.91 1.22
CA VAL A 547 16.90 -1.69 0.01
C VAL A 547 17.40 -3.11 0.17
N TRP A 548 16.59 -4.06 -0.29
CA TRP A 548 16.76 -5.46 -0.01
C TRP A 548 16.73 -6.32 -1.28
N ASP A 549 17.59 -7.32 -1.32
CA ASP A 549 17.59 -8.33 -2.38
C ASP A 549 16.55 -9.41 -2.14
N GLU A 550 16.27 -9.67 -0.86
CA GLU A 550 15.35 -10.73 -0.43
C GLU A 550 14.77 -10.42 0.95
N THR A 551 13.45 -10.61 1.10
CA THR A 551 12.73 -10.48 2.36
C THR A 551 12.05 -11.79 2.71
N LYS A 552 12.19 -12.23 3.97
CA LYS A 552 11.52 -13.40 4.54
C LYS A 552 10.81 -13.03 5.84
N ILE A 553 9.52 -13.36 5.90
CA ILE A 553 8.76 -13.23 7.14
C ILE A 553 8.85 -14.60 7.86
N LEU A 554 9.56 -14.63 8.98
CA LEU A 554 9.91 -15.89 9.65
C LEU A 554 8.84 -16.38 10.62
N SER A 555 8.23 -15.45 11.35
CA SER A 555 7.13 -15.72 12.29
C SER A 555 6.37 -14.44 12.60
N GLY A 556 5.15 -14.58 13.08
CA GLY A 556 4.36 -13.43 13.54
C GLY A 556 2.87 -13.71 13.60
N ASP A 557 2.18 -12.87 14.36
CA ASP A 557 0.72 -12.75 14.36
C ASP A 557 0.33 -11.31 14.70
N VAL A 558 -0.78 -10.85 14.13
CA VAL A 558 -1.23 -9.44 14.19
C VAL A 558 -1.41 -8.99 15.64
N GLY A 559 -0.75 -7.89 15.99
CA GLY A 559 -0.80 -7.31 17.34
C GLY A 559 -0.08 -8.14 18.42
N GLN A 560 0.69 -9.15 18.04
CA GLN A 560 1.39 -9.98 19.00
C GLN A 560 2.91 -9.88 18.85
N HIS A 561 3.46 -10.29 17.73
CA HIS A 561 4.89 -10.25 17.42
C HIS A 561 5.12 -10.40 15.93
N ILE A 562 6.33 -10.08 15.50
CA ILE A 562 6.80 -10.36 14.13
C ILE A 562 8.32 -10.52 14.12
N THR A 563 8.80 -11.41 13.25
CA THR A 563 10.22 -11.60 12.94
C THR A 563 10.42 -11.54 11.43
N VAL A 564 11.28 -10.62 10.98
CA VAL A 564 11.60 -10.40 9.56
C VAL A 564 13.10 -10.56 9.37
N ALA A 565 13.50 -11.28 8.31
CA ALA A 565 14.87 -11.36 7.85
C ALA A 565 14.97 -10.74 6.44
N ARG A 566 15.95 -9.86 6.24
CA ARG A 566 16.18 -9.16 4.96
C ARG A 566 17.64 -9.28 4.56
N ARG A 567 17.90 -9.56 3.29
CA ARG A 567 19.25 -9.67 2.72
C ARG A 567 19.60 -8.46 1.86
N SER A 568 20.81 -7.95 2.03
CA SER A 568 21.42 -6.99 1.11
C SER A 568 22.86 -7.41 0.82
N GLY A 569 23.15 -7.75 -0.43
CA GLY A 569 24.41 -8.38 -0.80
C GLY A 569 24.59 -9.75 -0.11
N SER A 570 25.69 -9.92 0.60
CA SER A 570 26.00 -11.13 1.39
C SER A 570 25.42 -11.12 2.79
N ASP A 571 24.96 -9.99 3.28
CA ASP A 571 24.62 -9.80 4.68
C ASP A 571 23.10 -9.91 4.91
N TRP A 572 22.72 -10.54 6.01
CA TRP A 572 21.36 -10.61 6.48
C TRP A 572 21.16 -9.73 7.70
N PHE A 573 20.05 -9.06 7.73
CA PHE A 573 19.57 -8.27 8.86
C PHE A 573 18.25 -8.87 9.34
N VAL A 574 18.16 -9.12 10.65
CA VAL A 574 16.94 -9.69 11.25
C VAL A 574 16.43 -8.71 12.29
N GLY A 575 15.14 -8.42 12.24
CA GLY A 575 14.42 -7.67 13.28
C GLY A 575 13.29 -8.51 13.84
N ALA A 576 13.19 -8.60 15.16
CA ALA A 576 12.05 -9.20 15.84
C ALA A 576 11.55 -8.29 16.94
N ILE A 577 10.23 -8.09 17.01
CA ILE A 577 9.54 -7.25 18.00
C ILE A 577 8.39 -8.02 18.62
N THR A 578 8.09 -7.72 19.90
CA THR A 578 6.89 -8.20 20.59
C THR A 578 6.04 -7.03 21.07
N ASN A 579 4.79 -7.32 21.36
CA ASN A 579 3.83 -6.37 21.93
C ASN A 579 4.11 -6.10 23.43
N ASN A 580 3.16 -5.55 24.16
CA ASN A 580 3.30 -5.23 25.59
C ASN A 580 3.44 -6.48 26.49
N GLN A 581 3.62 -7.66 25.91
CA GLN A 581 3.86 -8.91 26.63
C GLN A 581 5.25 -9.46 26.32
N ALA A 582 5.95 -9.93 27.35
CA ALA A 582 7.21 -10.66 27.20
C ALA A 582 6.98 -11.98 26.44
N ARG A 583 7.94 -12.38 25.61
CA ARG A 583 7.78 -13.54 24.73
C ARG A 583 9.09 -14.29 24.50
N LYS A 584 9.03 -15.61 24.57
CA LYS A 584 10.11 -16.47 24.06
C LYS A 584 9.88 -16.73 22.58
N ILE A 585 10.88 -16.45 21.76
CA ILE A 585 10.85 -16.70 20.33
C ILE A 585 12.02 -17.54 19.89
N THR A 586 11.90 -18.18 18.74
CA THR A 586 13.01 -18.83 18.06
C THR A 586 13.15 -18.28 16.64
N ILE A 587 14.37 -17.97 16.23
CA ILE A 587 14.68 -17.50 14.89
C ILE A 587 15.36 -18.63 14.12
N PRO A 588 14.65 -19.33 13.21
CA PRO A 588 15.26 -20.35 12.37
C PRO A 588 16.14 -19.68 11.31
N THR A 589 17.38 -20.13 11.16
CA THR A 589 18.30 -19.61 10.14
C THR A 589 18.33 -20.47 8.87
N THR A 590 17.18 -21.04 8.50
CA THR A 590 17.02 -21.88 7.29
C THR A 590 17.22 -21.12 5.98
N PHE A 591 17.21 -19.79 6.04
CA PHE A 591 17.54 -18.90 4.92
C PHE A 591 19.06 -18.78 4.67
N LEU A 592 19.89 -19.24 5.60
CA LEU A 592 21.34 -19.29 5.43
C LEU A 592 21.75 -20.61 4.78
N GLU A 593 22.83 -20.57 4.00
CA GLU A 593 23.35 -21.75 3.31
C GLU A 593 23.84 -22.80 4.31
N LYS A 594 23.29 -24.01 4.20
CA LYS A 594 23.61 -25.12 5.11
C LYS A 594 25.10 -25.49 5.01
N GLY A 595 25.74 -25.66 6.18
CA GLY A 595 27.16 -26.04 6.27
C GLY A 595 28.14 -24.87 6.31
N LYS A 596 27.76 -23.68 5.86
CA LYS A 596 28.59 -22.48 6.03
C LYS A 596 28.54 -21.97 7.47
N LYS A 597 29.59 -21.23 7.86
CA LYS A 597 29.66 -20.53 9.14
C LYS A 597 29.30 -19.07 8.98
N TYR A 598 28.59 -18.55 9.96
CA TYR A 598 28.15 -17.14 9.99
C TYR A 598 28.46 -16.52 11.34
N MET A 599 28.99 -15.30 11.34
CA MET A 599 29.04 -14.44 12.50
C MET A 599 27.67 -13.81 12.69
N VAL A 600 27.09 -14.00 13.85
CA VAL A 600 25.85 -13.33 14.28
C VAL A 600 26.18 -12.31 15.33
N LYS A 601 25.95 -11.04 15.02
CA LYS A 601 26.01 -9.95 15.98
C LYS A 601 24.58 -9.63 16.43
N THR A 602 24.33 -9.73 17.73
CA THR A 602 23.02 -9.60 18.37
C THR A 602 22.96 -8.30 19.14
N PHE A 603 21.85 -7.57 19.00
CA PHE A 603 21.50 -6.35 19.71
C PHE A 603 20.16 -6.58 20.42
N GLN A 604 20.19 -6.78 21.74
CA GLN A 604 19.04 -7.22 22.53
C GLN A 604 18.93 -6.47 23.85
N ASP A 605 17.71 -6.29 24.35
CA ASP A 605 17.46 -5.73 25.68
C ASP A 605 18.12 -6.56 26.78
N ASP A 606 18.91 -5.90 27.65
CA ASP A 606 19.58 -6.51 28.79
C ASP A 606 19.73 -5.52 29.95
N GLU A 607 18.92 -5.70 31.00
CA GLU A 607 18.93 -4.80 32.17
C GLU A 607 20.19 -4.89 33.01
N THR A 608 20.98 -5.96 32.84
CA THR A 608 22.18 -6.18 33.65
C THR A 608 23.35 -5.31 33.22
N ILE A 609 23.31 -4.76 31.98
CA ILE A 609 24.38 -3.88 31.51
C ILE A 609 24.18 -2.43 31.98
N ASN A 610 25.34 -1.77 32.21
CA ASN A 610 25.33 -0.39 32.71
C ASN A 610 25.37 0.65 31.58
N THR A 611 24.41 0.59 30.64
CA THR A 611 24.19 1.63 29.65
C THR A 611 22.81 2.24 29.83
N ARG A 612 22.61 3.49 29.43
CA ARG A 612 21.29 4.13 29.53
C ARG A 612 20.24 3.49 28.62
N THR A 613 20.67 2.86 27.53
CA THR A 613 19.80 2.23 26.53
C THR A 613 19.44 0.78 26.84
N LYS A 614 20.22 0.15 27.76
CA LYS A 614 20.02 -1.25 28.16
C LYS A 614 20.01 -2.23 26.99
N VAL A 615 20.82 -1.99 25.95
CA VAL A 615 20.99 -2.89 24.80
C VAL A 615 22.35 -3.55 24.86
N ALA A 616 22.39 -4.87 25.04
CA ALA A 616 23.61 -5.67 24.98
C ALA A 616 23.98 -5.98 23.53
N VAL A 617 25.27 -5.92 23.22
CA VAL A 617 25.84 -6.35 21.95
C VAL A 617 26.67 -7.62 22.18
N LYS A 618 26.28 -8.72 21.51
CA LYS A 618 26.92 -10.04 21.65
C LYS A 618 27.24 -10.61 20.27
N GLU A 619 28.35 -11.33 20.16
CA GLU A 619 28.77 -12.00 18.93
C GLU A 619 28.87 -13.50 19.14
N GLN A 620 28.44 -14.28 18.15
CA GLN A 620 28.60 -15.73 18.14
C GLN A 620 28.74 -16.27 16.71
N ILE A 621 29.45 -17.38 16.57
CA ILE A 621 29.53 -18.09 15.29
C ILE A 621 28.52 -19.24 15.30
N ILE A 622 27.70 -19.28 14.25
CA ILE A 622 26.74 -20.36 14.04
C ILE A 622 27.01 -21.09 12.71
N LYS A 623 26.39 -22.24 12.52
CA LYS A 623 26.25 -22.90 11.23
C LYS A 623 24.89 -22.53 10.63
N GLY A 624 24.82 -22.38 9.30
CA GLY A 624 23.55 -22.17 8.60
C GLY A 624 22.57 -23.32 8.90
N GLY A 625 21.31 -22.97 9.19
CA GLY A 625 20.25 -23.87 9.64
C GLY A 625 20.12 -23.99 11.18
N ALA A 626 20.97 -23.30 11.96
CA ALA A 626 20.81 -23.22 13.41
C ALA A 626 19.51 -22.51 13.79
N VAL A 627 18.99 -22.81 14.98
CA VAL A 627 17.83 -22.13 15.58
C VAL A 627 18.33 -21.28 16.74
N LEU A 628 18.04 -19.99 16.72
CA LEU A 628 18.49 -19.04 17.73
C LEU A 628 17.32 -18.71 18.68
N PRO A 629 17.40 -19.06 19.98
CA PRO A 629 16.40 -18.71 20.97
C PRO A 629 16.64 -17.30 21.51
N PHE A 630 15.54 -16.55 21.75
CA PHE A 630 15.56 -15.24 22.37
C PHE A 630 14.40 -15.07 23.34
N ASP A 631 14.69 -14.46 24.49
CA ASP A 631 13.68 -14.00 25.44
C ASP A 631 13.49 -12.49 25.26
N LEU A 632 12.38 -12.10 24.61
CA LEU A 632 12.02 -10.72 24.42
C LEU A 632 11.28 -10.20 25.66
N LYS A 633 11.65 -9.02 26.14
CA LYS A 633 10.92 -8.32 27.20
C LYS A 633 9.57 -7.82 26.70
N ALA A 634 8.70 -7.46 27.61
CA ALA A 634 7.49 -6.69 27.28
C ALA A 634 7.88 -5.42 26.51
N SER A 635 7.20 -5.13 25.39
CA SER A 635 7.52 -4.04 24.46
C SER A 635 8.96 -4.10 23.90
N GLY A 636 9.60 -5.25 23.95
CA GLY A 636 11.01 -5.45 23.59
C GLY A 636 11.22 -5.89 22.16
N GLY A 637 12.51 -6.01 21.81
CA GLY A 637 12.93 -6.48 20.50
C GLY A 637 14.32 -7.08 20.51
N VAL A 638 14.71 -7.62 19.36
CA VAL A 638 16.08 -8.03 19.05
C VAL A 638 16.39 -7.73 17.59
N ALA A 639 17.59 -7.22 17.36
CA ALA A 639 18.12 -6.99 16.02
C ALA A 639 19.38 -7.82 15.81
N LEU A 640 19.56 -8.39 14.60
CA LEU A 640 20.73 -9.20 14.26
C LEU A 640 21.37 -8.70 12.98
N ILE A 641 22.71 -8.72 12.92
CA ILE A 641 23.49 -8.68 11.69
C ILE A 641 24.15 -10.04 11.53
N ILE A 642 23.97 -10.68 10.38
CA ILE A 642 24.50 -12.00 10.09
C ILE A 642 25.38 -11.92 8.85
N THR A 643 26.67 -12.22 8.99
CA THR A 643 27.67 -12.16 7.93
C THR A 643 28.37 -13.51 7.74
N GLU A 644 28.64 -13.90 6.49
CA GLU A 644 29.35 -15.14 6.23
C GLU A 644 30.81 -15.04 6.68
N VAL A 645 31.26 -16.04 7.45
CA VAL A 645 32.68 -16.16 7.82
C VAL A 645 33.44 -16.75 6.64
N LYS A 646 34.15 -15.91 5.92
CA LYS A 646 35.01 -16.34 4.80
C LYS A 646 36.16 -17.18 5.35
N LYS A 647 36.45 -18.34 4.74
CA LYS A 647 37.71 -19.07 4.98
C LYS A 647 38.85 -18.13 4.52
N LYS A 648 39.78 -17.86 5.42
CA LYS A 648 41.04 -17.21 5.05
C LYS A 648 41.85 -18.12 4.15
#